data_c4a354bbe8c51d072e3e060cecee647a
#
_entry.id   c4a354bbe8c51d072e3e060cecee647a
#
_cell.length_a   1.000
_cell.length_b   1.000
_cell.length_c   1.000
_cell.angle_alpha   90.00
_cell.angle_beta   90.00
_cell.angle_gamma   90.00
#
_symmetry.space_group_name_H-M   'P 1'
#
loop_
_entity.id
_entity.type
_entity.pdbx_description
1 polymer ?
#
loop_
_entity_poly.entity_id
_entity_poly.type
_entity_poly.pdbx_seq_one_letter_code
_entity_poly.pdbx_strand_id
1 'polypeptide(L)'
;MVARSSVSRLCIFAVACLAAMPAWAHAVSLDDARPLAFEANHGQADARVRFVARGAGHTTFLTDAGATIAFPTGEGGIAAIEMRFEGSAGSVPRAGASLPGVVTYVRGEDDAPQIYDAATFERVAYQNVYPGIDAVFYGTPRALEYDFVVAPAADPRRIVLRFAGADAPALDAAGNLLLRARADTLTFRRPVAYQHIAGKRHAVPVRYELRAGGRVGLRVGRYDRRQPLVIDPVLVLSTNLWGATGVAADPAGNLYVTGSISSADLPVAGGYQTQQAGSVDAFVMKLDPAGKMVLYTTYLGARRTTTYGIGIAVDAAGSAYVTGTSSGTAYPVTPGAYQSAGAGFITKLKPAGNALAYSTRFSSAIAAIAVHADGSLAITGTAAGVVATPGAFQATGPGGAAPYIARLNPTGTAMMYATYVGGSLRDEAHAVAVDAAGNAYIAGVARSSDFPTRAPLRAALSGGSDAFLAKVNPTGTALVYSTYLGGSADERGFGVAVDGAGEATVVGWTTSFDFPVTPGVFQPRIGVTSAGLSNAFITRFDASGTALRWSTYLGGGWCAGSGQSSCFGIFGPDEGIDVATSVANDAAGFTYVGGYATSTRFPLVDRLQDFGAGGDVQRAPFVARIRPGASRLAYSVVLGPRTATTNLNQIAIDGQGGVVALGNSPDPFPLTAGAVFGEGQSFVFKLAPGSYPTTLRSSADPAQRGQMLLLVADSDSGANGSMTFRDGGAVLGTAPVQNGSASLSVTLAPGVHRLTATHSADGKPSPPVYQRVAGQ
;
A
#
# COMPACT_ATOMS: atom_id res chain seq x y z
N MET A 1 8.86 56.48 4.85
CA MET A 1 9.43 56.38 3.51
C MET A 1 10.44 55.27 3.54
N VAL A 2 10.42 54.38 2.53
CA VAL A 2 11.34 53.22 2.36
C VAL A 2 10.96 51.97 3.16
N ALA A 3 9.99 51.21 2.62
CA ALA A 3 9.86 49.74 2.81
C ALA A 3 8.87 49.11 1.83
N ARG A 4 8.90 49.51 0.54
CA ARG A 4 7.98 48.96 -0.48
C ARG A 4 8.66 48.30 -1.70
N SER A 5 9.96 48.01 -1.66
CA SER A 5 10.67 47.58 -2.88
C SER A 5 11.09 46.10 -2.95
N SER A 6 10.98 45.30 -1.88
CA SER A 6 11.48 43.92 -1.90
C SER A 6 10.44 42.87 -2.30
N VAL A 7 9.15 43.10 -2.05
CA VAL A 7 8.10 42.09 -2.33
C VAL A 7 7.77 42.03 -3.84
N SER A 8 7.78 43.18 -4.55
CA SER A 8 7.52 43.21 -5.98
C SER A 8 8.59 42.50 -6.84
N ARG A 9 9.83 42.48 -6.39
CA ARG A 9 10.93 41.81 -7.15
C ARG A 9 10.92 40.29 -7.03
N LEU A 10 10.37 39.75 -5.94
CA LEU A 10 10.32 38.31 -5.71
C LEU A 10 9.20 37.64 -6.54
N CYS A 11 8.01 38.28 -6.61
CA CYS A 11 6.93 37.82 -7.49
C CYS A 11 7.32 37.88 -8.98
N ILE A 12 8.11 38.92 -9.38
CA ILE A 12 8.62 39.04 -10.75
C ILE A 12 9.62 37.93 -11.08
N PHE A 13 10.40 37.43 -10.10
CA PHE A 13 11.38 36.36 -10.34
C PHE A 13 10.69 35.00 -10.61
N ALA A 14 9.70 34.59 -9.82
CA ALA A 14 8.96 33.35 -10.04
C ALA A 14 8.13 33.42 -11.34
N VAL A 15 7.52 34.56 -11.63
CA VAL A 15 6.81 34.81 -12.89
C VAL A 15 7.77 34.88 -14.08
N ALA A 16 8.98 35.45 -13.91
CA ALA A 16 9.99 35.47 -14.98
C ALA A 16 10.57 34.09 -15.29
N CYS A 17 10.71 33.21 -14.29
CA CYS A 17 11.11 31.82 -14.53
C CYS A 17 10.08 31.03 -15.33
N LEU A 18 8.79 31.39 -15.20
CA LEU A 18 7.68 30.75 -15.93
C LEU A 18 7.32 31.49 -17.23
N ALA A 19 7.52 32.82 -17.28
CA ALA A 19 7.30 33.62 -18.50
C ALA A 19 8.37 33.37 -19.59
N ALA A 20 9.48 32.72 -19.26
CA ALA A 20 10.46 32.26 -20.24
C ALA A 20 10.08 30.91 -20.89
N MET A 21 8.90 30.34 -20.55
CA MET A 21 8.36 29.18 -21.26
C MET A 21 7.58 29.66 -22.49
N PRO A 22 7.88 29.18 -23.70
CA PRO A 22 7.07 29.48 -24.87
C PRO A 22 5.65 28.91 -24.66
N ALA A 23 4.64 29.69 -25.05
CA ALA A 23 3.20 29.46 -24.80
C ALA A 23 2.61 28.18 -25.44
N TRP A 24 3.42 27.34 -26.06
CA TRP A 24 2.98 26.11 -26.73
C TRP A 24 3.70 24.83 -26.28
N ALA A 25 4.38 24.85 -25.16
CA ALA A 25 4.74 23.63 -24.47
C ALA A 25 3.50 22.97 -23.85
N HIS A 26 2.55 22.54 -24.67
CA HIS A 26 1.60 21.51 -24.30
C HIS A 26 2.40 20.23 -24.24
N ALA A 27 2.93 19.92 -23.06
CA ALA A 27 3.48 18.63 -22.78
C ALA A 27 2.34 17.62 -23.00
N VAL A 28 2.47 16.81 -24.03
CA VAL A 28 1.72 15.57 -24.14
C VAL A 28 2.04 14.83 -22.85
N SER A 29 1.04 14.67 -21.98
CA SER A 29 1.13 13.91 -20.74
C SER A 29 1.41 12.46 -21.09
N LEU A 30 2.66 12.11 -21.15
CA LEU A 30 3.11 10.75 -21.10
C LEU A 30 3.62 10.51 -19.67
N ASP A 31 2.72 9.90 -18.88
CA ASP A 31 3.06 9.18 -17.66
C ASP A 31 3.30 10.00 -16.37
N ASP A 32 2.24 10.20 -15.58
CA ASP A 32 2.26 10.67 -14.18
C ASP A 32 2.93 9.67 -13.19
N ALA A 33 3.57 8.62 -13.67
CA ALA A 33 4.11 7.52 -12.88
C ALA A 33 5.62 7.58 -12.65
N ARG A 34 6.35 8.57 -13.18
CA ARG A 34 7.79 8.68 -12.99
C ARG A 34 8.15 9.41 -11.69
N PRO A 35 9.18 8.97 -10.95
CA PRO A 35 9.73 9.75 -9.84
C PRO A 35 10.09 11.16 -10.32
N LEU A 36 9.91 12.16 -9.44
CA LEU A 36 10.32 13.52 -9.72
C LEU A 36 11.82 13.52 -10.07
N ALA A 37 12.14 13.83 -11.30
CA ALA A 37 13.51 13.92 -11.77
C ALA A 37 14.00 15.37 -11.73
N PHE A 38 15.25 15.56 -11.35
CA PHE A 38 15.91 16.88 -11.39
C PHE A 38 16.63 17.03 -12.72
N GLU A 39 16.23 17.99 -13.52
CA GLU A 39 16.82 18.33 -14.80
C GLU A 39 17.93 19.39 -14.59
N ALA A 40 19.12 19.17 -15.11
CA ALA A 40 20.14 20.23 -15.12
C ALA A 40 19.66 21.42 -15.97
N ASN A 41 19.85 22.64 -15.49
CA ASN A 41 19.49 23.83 -16.25
C ASN A 41 20.53 24.13 -17.34
N HIS A 42 20.12 24.00 -18.59
CA HIS A 42 20.91 24.36 -19.79
C HIS A 42 20.31 25.57 -20.53
N GLY A 43 19.47 26.38 -19.85
CA GLY A 43 18.80 27.54 -20.40
C GLY A 43 17.28 27.45 -20.48
N GLN A 44 16.69 26.30 -20.01
CA GLN A 44 15.23 26.14 -19.89
C GLN A 44 14.62 26.91 -18.71
N ALA A 45 15.45 27.46 -17.83
CA ALA A 45 15.05 28.31 -16.71
C ALA A 45 16.03 29.47 -16.53
N ASP A 46 15.72 30.41 -15.63
CA ASP A 46 16.61 31.53 -15.28
C ASP A 46 18.03 31.03 -14.93
N ALA A 47 19.08 31.79 -15.30
CA ALA A 47 20.49 31.41 -15.14
C ALA A 47 20.92 31.16 -13.67
N ARG A 48 20.15 31.63 -12.68
CA ARG A 48 20.37 31.34 -11.24
C ARG A 48 19.90 29.97 -10.83
N VAL A 49 19.04 29.32 -11.61
CA VAL A 49 18.55 27.96 -11.37
C VAL A 49 19.63 26.99 -11.82
N ARG A 50 19.94 26.02 -10.96
CA ARG A 50 20.88 24.93 -11.28
C ARG A 50 20.14 23.67 -11.73
N PHE A 51 18.99 23.37 -11.08
CA PHE A 51 18.16 22.23 -11.42
C PHE A 51 16.70 22.61 -11.39
N VAL A 52 15.93 21.99 -12.27
CA VAL A 52 14.45 22.09 -12.34
C VAL A 52 13.86 20.72 -12.05
N ALA A 53 12.84 20.66 -11.22
CA ALA A 53 12.06 19.45 -11.01
C ALA A 53 10.59 19.75 -11.21
N ARG A 54 9.93 18.98 -12.11
CA ARG A 54 8.52 19.17 -12.50
C ARG A 54 7.69 18.05 -11.90
N GLY A 55 6.88 18.40 -10.89
CA GLY A 55 5.96 17.48 -10.22
C GLY A 55 4.51 17.73 -10.63
N ALA A 56 3.63 16.82 -10.27
CA ALA A 56 2.20 17.00 -10.42
C ALA A 56 1.71 18.20 -9.58
N GLY A 57 1.35 19.29 -10.24
CA GLY A 57 0.83 20.51 -9.59
C GLY A 57 1.88 21.46 -9.03
N HIS A 58 3.18 21.25 -9.23
CA HIS A 58 4.22 22.21 -8.83
C HIS A 58 5.48 22.06 -9.68
N THR A 59 6.26 23.14 -9.76
CA THR A 59 7.61 23.12 -10.32
C THR A 59 8.58 23.64 -9.26
N THR A 60 9.65 22.91 -9.02
CA THR A 60 10.69 23.30 -8.08
C THR A 60 11.95 23.71 -8.84
N PHE A 61 12.49 24.85 -8.45
CA PHE A 61 13.73 25.41 -8.97
C PHE A 61 14.76 25.40 -7.84
N LEU A 62 15.87 24.68 -8.03
CA LEU A 62 16.98 24.67 -7.07
C LEU A 62 18.04 25.67 -7.52
N THR A 63 18.41 26.57 -6.61
CA THR A 63 19.40 27.63 -6.79
C THR A 63 20.51 27.51 -5.75
N ASP A 64 21.57 28.29 -5.85
CA ASP A 64 22.63 28.34 -4.82
C ASP A 64 22.11 28.87 -3.46
N ALA A 65 20.92 29.48 -3.40
CA ALA A 65 20.33 30.02 -2.19
C ALA A 65 19.31 29.08 -1.50
N GLY A 66 18.87 28.04 -2.20
CA GLY A 66 17.82 27.12 -1.72
C GLY A 66 16.84 26.69 -2.82
N ALA A 67 15.60 26.43 -2.46
CA ALA A 67 14.56 25.92 -3.35
C ALA A 67 13.42 26.91 -3.52
N THR A 68 12.96 27.12 -4.76
CA THR A 68 11.72 27.85 -5.06
C THR A 68 10.67 26.89 -5.57
N ILE A 69 9.53 26.80 -4.90
CA ILE A 69 8.40 25.93 -5.24
C ILE A 69 7.30 26.82 -5.82
N ALA A 70 7.00 26.64 -7.11
CA ALA A 70 5.95 27.34 -7.82
C ALA A 70 4.77 26.41 -8.09
N PHE A 71 3.54 26.85 -7.82
CA PHE A 71 2.33 26.05 -7.99
C PHE A 71 1.16 26.93 -8.49
N PRO A 72 0.23 26.36 -9.29
CA PRO A 72 -0.95 27.08 -9.74
C PRO A 72 -1.87 27.38 -8.57
N THR A 73 -2.54 28.54 -8.62
CA THR A 73 -3.55 28.93 -7.64
C THR A 73 -4.96 28.69 -8.19
N GLY A 74 -5.94 28.47 -7.30
CA GLY A 74 -7.34 28.25 -7.68
C GLY A 74 -7.97 29.41 -8.48
N GLU A 75 -7.36 30.60 -8.51
CA GLU A 75 -7.78 31.77 -9.26
C GLU A 75 -7.10 31.92 -10.63
N GLY A 76 -6.44 30.90 -11.14
CA GLY A 76 -5.77 30.87 -12.44
C GLY A 76 -4.43 31.62 -12.49
N GLY A 77 -3.81 31.89 -11.33
CA GLY A 77 -2.49 32.50 -11.19
C GLY A 77 -1.43 31.44 -10.77
N ILE A 78 -0.21 31.92 -10.52
CA ILE A 78 0.89 31.13 -9.98
C ILE A 78 1.34 31.78 -8.66
N ALA A 79 1.45 30.95 -7.61
CA ALA A 79 2.12 31.30 -6.37
C ALA A 79 3.52 30.66 -6.33
N ALA A 80 4.45 31.31 -5.64
CA ALA A 80 5.79 30.77 -5.45
C ALA A 80 6.26 31.02 -4.01
N ILE A 81 6.79 29.98 -3.40
CA ILE A 81 7.39 30.04 -2.07
C ILE A 81 8.87 29.69 -2.22
N GLU A 82 9.74 30.58 -1.77
CA GLU A 82 11.17 30.38 -1.74
C GLU A 82 11.60 29.93 -0.34
N MET A 83 12.18 28.75 -0.24
CA MET A 83 12.82 28.22 0.95
C MET A 83 14.33 28.48 0.90
N ARG A 84 14.84 29.21 1.88
CA ARG A 84 16.27 29.54 2.04
C ARG A 84 16.86 28.91 3.27
N PHE A 85 18.11 28.50 3.17
CA PHE A 85 18.95 28.06 4.29
C PHE A 85 19.59 29.31 4.96
N GLU A 86 18.94 29.83 6.00
CA GLU A 86 19.43 31.06 6.66
C GLU A 86 20.69 30.80 7.48
N GLY A 87 21.72 31.61 7.28
CA GLY A 87 23.03 31.43 7.90
C GLY A 87 23.90 30.35 7.28
N SER A 88 23.49 29.81 6.12
CA SER A 88 24.34 28.97 5.28
C SER A 88 25.51 29.78 4.71
N ALA A 89 26.69 29.15 4.59
CA ALA A 89 27.85 29.74 3.93
C ALA A 89 27.70 29.80 2.38
N GLY A 90 26.57 29.36 1.86
CA GLY A 90 26.32 29.14 0.42
C GLY A 90 26.82 27.76 0.01
N SER A 91 25.93 26.97 -0.58
CA SER A 91 26.26 25.64 -1.09
C SER A 91 25.66 25.48 -2.48
N VAL A 92 26.52 25.21 -3.47
CA VAL A 92 26.06 24.91 -4.83
C VAL A 92 25.44 23.53 -4.84
N PRO A 93 24.18 23.39 -5.31
CA PRO A 93 23.55 22.08 -5.39
C PRO A 93 24.27 21.20 -6.42
N ARG A 94 24.51 19.94 -6.06
CA ARG A 94 25.20 18.94 -6.87
C ARG A 94 24.26 17.78 -7.18
N ALA A 95 24.26 17.37 -8.43
CA ALA A 95 23.53 16.19 -8.87
C ALA A 95 24.06 14.93 -8.21
N GLY A 96 23.15 14.03 -7.86
CA GLY A 96 23.44 12.66 -7.46
C GLY A 96 23.62 11.74 -8.68
N ALA A 97 23.13 10.50 -8.58
CA ALA A 97 23.15 9.56 -9.69
C ALA A 97 22.26 10.06 -10.84
N SER A 98 22.77 9.98 -12.07
CA SER A 98 21.99 10.26 -13.27
C SER A 98 20.93 9.18 -13.47
N LEU A 99 19.74 9.59 -13.87
CA LEU A 99 18.69 8.69 -14.32
C LEU A 99 18.95 8.30 -15.79
N PRO A 100 18.54 7.09 -16.20
CA PRO A 100 18.56 6.72 -17.61
C PRO A 100 17.46 7.52 -18.34
N GLY A 101 17.85 8.40 -19.21
CA GLY A 101 16.97 9.27 -19.97
C GLY A 101 17.35 10.75 -19.87
N VAL A 102 16.93 11.50 -20.85
CA VAL A 102 17.12 12.96 -20.95
C VAL A 102 15.78 13.61 -21.23
N VAL A 103 15.64 14.87 -20.84
CA VAL A 103 14.52 15.69 -21.28
C VAL A 103 15.00 16.54 -22.45
N THR A 104 14.43 16.29 -23.62
CA THR A 104 14.79 17.04 -24.84
C THR A 104 13.98 18.32 -24.93
N TYR A 105 14.66 19.43 -25.05
CA TYR A 105 14.06 20.75 -25.27
C TYR A 105 14.31 21.19 -26.70
N VAL A 106 13.25 21.68 -27.34
CA VAL A 106 13.30 22.28 -28.67
C VAL A 106 12.99 23.77 -28.54
N ARG A 107 13.89 24.63 -28.94
CA ARG A 107 13.77 26.10 -28.87
C ARG A 107 14.00 26.70 -30.24
N GLY A 108 13.13 27.59 -30.68
CA GLY A 108 13.21 28.30 -31.95
C GLY A 108 12.00 28.09 -32.84
N GLU A 109 11.88 28.93 -33.91
CA GLU A 109 10.84 28.79 -34.92
C GLU A 109 11.19 27.62 -35.88
N ASP A 110 10.20 27.16 -36.65
CA ASP A 110 10.21 25.91 -37.42
C ASP A 110 11.41 25.69 -38.38
N ASP A 111 12.11 26.76 -38.76
CA ASP A 111 13.21 26.69 -39.75
C ASP A 111 14.63 26.54 -39.15
N ALA A 112 14.82 26.69 -37.83
CA ALA A 112 16.09 26.48 -37.16
C ALA A 112 15.95 26.12 -35.65
N PRO A 113 15.41 24.96 -35.30
CA PRO A 113 15.21 24.58 -33.90
C PRO A 113 16.58 24.32 -33.23
N GLN A 114 16.82 24.94 -32.08
CA GLN A 114 17.90 24.55 -31.18
C GLN A 114 17.38 23.40 -30.29
N ILE A 115 17.95 22.21 -30.46
CA ILE A 115 17.62 21.02 -29.68
C ILE A 115 18.76 20.80 -28.69
N TYR A 116 18.41 20.64 -27.41
CA TYR A 116 19.35 20.24 -26.38
C TYR A 116 18.74 19.28 -25.38
N ASP A 117 19.55 18.36 -24.90
CA ASP A 117 19.14 17.32 -23.94
C ASP A 117 19.59 17.70 -22.54
N ALA A 118 18.67 17.79 -21.62
CA ALA A 118 18.93 17.99 -20.20
C ALA A 118 19.02 16.61 -19.51
N ALA A 119 20.19 16.32 -18.92
CA ALA A 119 20.37 15.15 -18.09
C ALA A 119 19.46 15.21 -16.87
N THR A 120 18.93 14.07 -16.47
CA THR A 120 18.03 13.92 -15.31
C THR A 120 18.71 13.17 -14.18
N PHE A 121 18.39 13.55 -12.94
CA PHE A 121 19.00 13.02 -11.73
C PHE A 121 17.93 12.64 -10.69
N GLU A 122 18.20 11.57 -9.95
CA GLU A 122 17.30 11.06 -8.89
C GLU A 122 17.24 12.02 -7.70
N ARG A 123 18.37 12.65 -7.37
CA ARG A 123 18.50 13.56 -6.22
C ARG A 123 19.50 14.67 -6.49
N VAL A 124 19.36 15.75 -5.72
CA VAL A 124 20.29 16.87 -5.70
C VAL A 124 20.65 17.19 -4.27
N ALA A 125 21.94 17.33 -3.95
CA ALA A 125 22.45 17.57 -2.60
C ALA A 125 23.15 18.91 -2.49
N TYR A 126 22.82 19.67 -1.45
CA TYR A 126 23.58 20.80 -0.94
C TYR A 126 24.52 20.29 0.13
N GLN A 127 25.81 20.13 -0.21
CA GLN A 127 26.82 19.65 0.74
C GLN A 127 27.22 20.73 1.71
N ASN A 128 27.34 20.37 3.00
CA ASN A 128 27.70 21.30 4.07
C ASN A 128 26.87 22.60 4.05
N VAL A 129 25.58 22.49 3.80
CA VAL A 129 24.66 23.64 3.86
C VAL A 129 24.75 24.36 5.22
N TYR A 130 25.01 23.59 6.28
CA TYR A 130 25.58 24.07 7.54
C TYR A 130 26.78 23.18 7.90
N PRO A 131 27.71 23.63 8.75
CA PRO A 131 28.89 22.84 9.11
C PRO A 131 28.54 21.42 9.56
N GLY A 132 28.91 20.42 8.75
CA GLY A 132 28.61 19.00 8.96
C GLY A 132 27.14 18.61 8.71
N ILE A 133 26.38 19.42 7.99
CA ILE A 133 25.00 19.12 7.65
C ILE A 133 24.77 19.29 6.15
N ASP A 134 24.29 18.25 5.49
CA ASP A 134 23.87 18.26 4.10
C ASP A 134 22.34 18.39 4.01
N ALA A 135 21.83 19.01 2.94
CA ALA A 135 20.43 18.97 2.56
C ALA A 135 20.28 18.22 1.23
N VAL A 136 19.51 17.15 1.21
CA VAL A 136 19.36 16.28 0.04
C VAL A 136 17.93 16.37 -0.44
N PHE A 137 17.72 16.87 -1.65
CA PHE A 137 16.43 16.92 -2.32
C PHE A 137 16.27 15.68 -3.21
N TYR A 138 15.13 15.04 -3.11
CA TYR A 138 14.74 13.93 -3.96
C TYR A 138 13.22 13.97 -4.15
N GLY A 139 12.69 13.16 -5.02
CA GLY A 139 11.26 13.19 -5.31
C GLY A 139 10.65 11.82 -5.41
N THR A 140 9.41 11.73 -4.94
CA THR A 140 8.48 10.68 -5.31
C THR A 140 7.71 11.11 -6.56
N PRO A 141 6.95 10.22 -7.24
CA PRO A 141 6.16 10.61 -8.42
C PRO A 141 5.22 11.80 -8.19
N ARG A 142 4.95 12.18 -6.94
CA ARG A 142 3.94 13.19 -6.59
C ARG A 142 4.37 14.23 -5.56
N ALA A 143 5.58 14.13 -4.99
CA ALA A 143 6.02 15.08 -3.96
C ALA A 143 7.53 15.33 -4.03
N LEU A 144 7.91 16.59 -3.84
CA LEU A 144 9.27 16.97 -3.52
C LEU A 144 9.53 16.65 -2.05
N GLU A 145 10.61 15.93 -1.78
CA GLU A 145 11.08 15.61 -0.43
C GLU A 145 12.50 16.12 -0.23
N TYR A 146 12.88 16.36 1.02
CA TYR A 146 14.25 16.74 1.34
C TYR A 146 14.63 16.28 2.74
N ASP A 147 15.87 15.80 2.89
CA ASP A 147 16.45 15.35 4.13
C ASP A 147 17.55 16.29 4.60
N PHE A 148 17.71 16.43 5.92
CA PHE A 148 18.95 16.88 6.49
C PHE A 148 19.74 15.70 7.03
N VAL A 149 20.94 15.51 6.47
CA VAL A 149 21.90 14.50 6.94
C VAL A 149 22.92 15.20 7.83
N VAL A 150 22.79 14.95 9.14
CA VAL A 150 23.64 15.58 10.17
C VAL A 150 24.78 14.63 10.52
N ALA A 151 26.00 15.02 10.22
CA ALA A 151 27.21 14.24 10.51
C ALA A 151 27.44 14.09 12.04
N PRO A 152 28.22 13.10 12.48
CA PRO A 152 28.61 12.98 13.88
C PRO A 152 29.20 14.29 14.43
N ALA A 153 28.83 14.63 15.66
CA ALA A 153 29.20 15.87 16.37
C ALA A 153 28.64 17.18 15.79
N ALA A 154 28.05 17.21 14.59
CA ALA A 154 27.39 18.40 14.06
C ALA A 154 26.16 18.80 14.90
N ASP A 155 25.78 20.06 14.82
CA ASP A 155 24.68 20.61 15.65
C ASP A 155 23.44 20.89 14.79
N PRO A 156 22.38 20.06 14.87
CA PRO A 156 21.16 20.24 14.07
C PRO A 156 20.38 21.53 14.43
N ARG A 157 20.65 22.19 15.53
CA ARG A 157 20.05 23.49 15.88
C ARG A 157 20.47 24.62 14.93
N ARG A 158 21.53 24.42 14.16
CA ARG A 158 21.97 25.32 13.10
C ARG A 158 21.03 25.32 11.89
N ILE A 159 20.20 24.31 11.73
CA ILE A 159 19.21 24.27 10.65
C ILE A 159 18.17 25.35 10.92
N VAL A 160 18.18 26.38 10.07
CA VAL A 160 17.22 27.49 10.10
C VAL A 160 16.72 27.74 8.68
N LEU A 161 15.44 27.56 8.48
CA LEU A 161 14.75 27.80 7.24
C LEU A 161 14.05 29.15 7.28
N ARG A 162 14.09 29.87 6.17
CA ARG A 162 13.32 31.08 5.94
C ARG A 162 12.50 30.92 4.69
N PHE A 163 11.23 31.28 4.78
CA PHE A 163 10.29 31.20 3.66
C PHE A 163 9.90 32.60 3.20
N ALA A 164 10.09 32.90 1.92
CA ALA A 164 9.67 34.13 1.29
C ALA A 164 8.56 33.84 0.26
N GLY A 165 7.66 34.78 0.05
CA GLY A 165 6.49 34.57 -0.82
C GLY A 165 5.28 33.94 -0.13
N ALA A 166 5.40 33.61 1.15
CA ALA A 166 4.31 33.16 2.01
C ALA A 166 4.07 34.15 3.16
N ASP A 167 2.91 34.05 3.79
CA ASP A 167 2.61 34.69 5.07
C ASP A 167 3.55 34.15 6.17
N ALA A 168 3.42 34.69 7.39
CA ALA A 168 4.20 34.19 8.53
C ALA A 168 3.95 32.66 8.71
N PRO A 169 5.00 31.84 8.80
CA PRO A 169 4.86 30.41 9.04
C PRO A 169 4.05 30.13 10.30
N ALA A 170 3.15 29.14 10.23
CA ALA A 170 2.35 28.68 11.37
C ALA A 170 2.49 27.17 11.54
N LEU A 171 2.22 26.66 12.74
CA LEU A 171 2.12 25.23 12.98
C LEU A 171 0.66 24.86 13.23
N ASP A 172 0.21 23.76 12.65
CA ASP A 172 -1.07 23.15 12.98
C ASP A 172 -0.99 22.32 14.29
N ALA A 173 -2.12 21.77 14.71
CA ALA A 173 -2.20 20.97 15.94
C ALA A 173 -1.38 19.67 15.84
N ALA A 174 -1.14 19.13 14.63
CA ALA A 174 -0.32 17.97 14.39
C ALA A 174 1.19 18.27 14.33
N GLY A 175 1.55 19.58 14.37
CA GLY A 175 2.93 20.05 14.29
C GLY A 175 3.47 20.16 12.87
N ASN A 176 2.61 20.20 11.86
CA ASN A 176 2.98 20.49 10.48
C ASN A 176 3.19 22.00 10.31
N LEU A 177 4.11 22.37 9.42
CA LEU A 177 4.41 23.75 9.08
C LEU A 177 3.52 24.20 7.91
N LEU A 178 2.70 25.21 8.15
CA LEU A 178 1.79 25.81 7.19
C LEU A 178 2.37 27.09 6.61
N LEU A 179 2.50 27.16 5.31
CA LEU A 179 2.95 28.31 4.55
C LEU A 179 1.82 28.78 3.62
N ARG A 180 1.14 29.85 3.99
CA ARG A 180 0.06 30.41 3.18
C ARG A 180 0.64 31.37 2.13
N ALA A 181 0.25 31.14 0.88
CA ALA A 181 0.59 32.03 -0.23
C ALA A 181 -0.67 32.35 -1.02
N ARG A 182 -1.16 33.58 -0.91
CA ARG A 182 -2.47 34.01 -1.42
C ARG A 182 -3.61 33.21 -0.76
N ALA A 183 -4.48 32.56 -1.55
CA ALA A 183 -5.58 31.72 -1.04
C ALA A 183 -5.16 30.27 -0.74
N ASP A 184 -3.96 29.86 -1.14
CA ASP A 184 -3.50 28.49 -1.04
C ASP A 184 -2.51 28.29 0.10
N THR A 185 -2.44 27.06 0.61
CA THR A 185 -1.53 26.68 1.73
C THR A 185 -0.63 25.55 1.30
N LEU A 186 0.69 25.78 1.31
CA LEU A 186 1.68 24.71 1.21
C LEU A 186 1.98 24.18 2.61
N THR A 187 1.83 22.87 2.79
CA THR A 187 2.05 22.23 4.08
C THR A 187 3.34 21.39 4.06
N PHE A 188 4.29 21.75 4.93
CA PHE A 188 5.45 20.93 5.22
C PHE A 188 5.15 20.11 6.48
N ARG A 189 5.29 18.83 6.36
CA ARG A 189 4.94 17.87 7.41
C ARG A 189 5.83 18.00 8.62
N ARG A 190 5.30 17.57 9.78
CA ARG A 190 6.12 17.38 10.98
C ARG A 190 7.31 16.46 10.63
N PRO A 191 8.56 16.90 10.92
CA PRO A 191 9.74 16.12 10.57
C PRO A 191 9.82 14.83 11.39
N VAL A 192 10.41 13.80 10.79
CA VAL A 192 10.79 12.55 11.46
C VAL A 192 12.31 12.49 11.49
N ALA A 193 12.89 12.05 12.59
CA ALA A 193 14.35 11.89 12.66
C ALA A 193 14.73 10.52 13.20
N TYR A 194 15.86 10.01 12.74
CA TYR A 194 16.38 8.72 13.17
C TYR A 194 17.89 8.61 13.04
N GLN A 195 18.44 7.65 13.78
CA GLN A 195 19.84 7.23 13.68
C GLN A 195 19.92 5.75 13.36
N HIS A 196 20.93 5.37 12.63
CA HIS A 196 21.31 3.96 12.47
C HIS A 196 22.41 3.62 13.46
N ILE A 197 22.10 2.86 14.52
CA ILE A 197 23.04 2.41 15.54
C ILE A 197 23.08 0.89 15.52
N ALA A 198 24.25 0.31 15.32
CA ALA A 198 24.44 -1.13 15.20
C ALA A 198 23.46 -1.81 14.18
N GLY A 199 23.23 -1.14 13.04
CA GLY A 199 22.32 -1.64 11.98
C GLY A 199 20.83 -1.48 12.28
N LYS A 200 20.45 -0.88 13.42
CA LYS A 200 19.06 -0.61 13.79
C LYS A 200 18.72 0.87 13.66
N ARG A 201 17.52 1.16 13.12
CA ARG A 201 16.98 2.52 13.06
C ARG A 201 16.40 2.89 14.43
N HIS A 202 16.95 3.92 15.05
CA HIS A 202 16.48 4.47 16.32
C HIS A 202 15.77 5.79 16.04
N ALA A 203 14.49 5.87 16.35
CA ALA A 203 13.73 7.10 16.23
C ALA A 203 14.25 8.17 17.21
N VAL A 204 14.38 9.41 16.71
CA VAL A 204 14.79 10.58 17.50
C VAL A 204 13.65 11.58 17.48
N PRO A 205 13.14 12.03 18.64
CA PRO A 205 12.09 13.04 18.68
C PRO A 205 12.55 14.32 17.95
N VAL A 206 11.73 14.82 17.03
CA VAL A 206 12.01 16.06 16.31
C VAL A 206 10.71 16.83 16.05
N ARG A 207 10.77 18.16 16.02
CA ARG A 207 9.65 19.03 15.67
C ARG A 207 10.14 20.34 15.08
N TYR A 208 9.30 21.00 14.31
CA TYR A 208 9.51 22.40 13.93
C TYR A 208 9.47 23.32 15.13
N GLU A 209 10.26 24.39 15.09
CA GLU A 209 10.31 25.45 16.08
C GLU A 209 10.22 26.80 15.35
N LEU A 210 9.09 27.49 15.54
CA LEU A 210 8.96 28.84 15.02
C LEU A 210 9.83 29.82 15.83
N ARG A 211 10.63 30.60 15.12
CA ARG A 211 11.55 31.58 15.70
C ARG A 211 11.18 33.00 15.25
N ALA A 212 11.62 34.00 15.98
CA ALA A 212 11.37 35.40 15.68
C ALA A 212 11.77 35.74 14.23
N GLY A 213 10.97 36.61 13.57
CA GLY A 213 11.20 37.05 12.20
C GLY A 213 10.79 36.04 11.11
N GLY A 214 9.85 35.12 11.41
CA GLY A 214 9.34 34.14 10.44
C GLY A 214 10.33 33.02 10.09
N ARG A 215 11.30 32.78 10.98
CA ARG A 215 12.29 31.70 10.87
C ARG A 215 11.73 30.39 11.39
N VAL A 216 12.10 29.29 10.76
CA VAL A 216 11.70 27.95 11.17
C VAL A 216 12.98 27.14 11.47
N GLY A 217 13.11 26.68 12.70
CA GLY A 217 14.19 25.78 13.13
C GLY A 217 13.67 24.37 13.39
N LEU A 218 14.58 23.51 13.81
CA LEU A 218 14.27 22.16 14.26
C LEU A 218 14.67 21.99 15.72
N ARG A 219 13.78 21.43 16.53
CA ARG A 219 14.07 21.01 17.89
C ARG A 219 14.19 19.50 17.93
N VAL A 220 15.42 19.03 18.07
CA VAL A 220 15.77 17.60 18.10
C VAL A 220 15.93 17.17 19.56
N GLY A 221 15.38 16.01 19.90
CA GLY A 221 15.49 15.39 21.21
C GLY A 221 16.89 14.80 21.47
N ARG A 222 17.00 13.97 22.49
CA ARG A 222 18.28 13.31 22.81
C ARG A 222 18.60 12.25 21.74
N TYR A 223 19.86 12.21 21.30
CA TYR A 223 20.37 11.24 20.31
C TYR A 223 21.88 11.00 20.54
N ASP A 224 22.44 9.94 19.99
CA ASP A 224 23.88 9.69 20.09
C ASP A 224 24.65 10.57 19.09
N ARG A 225 25.32 11.58 19.58
CA ARG A 225 26.09 12.54 18.77
C ARG A 225 27.32 11.93 18.07
N ARG A 226 27.67 10.70 18.36
CA ARG A 226 28.75 9.96 17.69
C ARG A 226 28.28 9.28 16.40
N GLN A 227 26.99 9.23 16.15
CA GLN A 227 26.35 8.61 14.99
C GLN A 227 25.69 9.68 14.12
N PRO A 228 25.63 9.47 12.80
CA PRO A 228 24.84 10.33 11.92
C PRO A 228 23.37 10.37 12.35
N LEU A 229 22.73 11.52 12.16
CA LEU A 229 21.30 11.70 12.35
C LEU A 229 20.67 12.07 11.01
N VAL A 230 19.65 11.33 10.60
CA VAL A 230 18.83 11.67 9.43
C VAL A 230 17.51 12.27 9.91
N ILE A 231 17.12 13.38 9.31
CA ILE A 231 15.83 14.03 9.58
C ILE A 231 15.04 13.98 8.28
N ASP A 232 14.07 13.08 8.23
CA ASP A 232 13.36 12.59 7.03
C ASP A 232 11.84 12.63 7.24
N PRO A 233 11.02 12.99 6.23
CA PRO A 233 9.60 12.75 6.23
C PRO A 233 9.22 11.66 5.21
N VAL A 234 9.00 10.41 5.61
CA VAL A 234 8.47 9.37 4.71
C VAL A 234 7.35 8.55 5.35
N LEU A 235 6.18 8.66 4.80
CA LEU A 235 5.11 7.66 4.67
C LEU A 235 4.07 8.22 3.69
N VAL A 236 3.57 7.41 2.74
CA VAL A 236 2.74 7.96 1.65
C VAL A 236 1.35 8.35 2.15
N LEU A 237 0.71 7.50 2.94
CA LEU A 237 -0.57 7.76 3.60
C LEU A 237 -0.77 6.83 4.79
N SER A 238 -1.23 7.35 5.90
CA SER A 238 -1.97 6.64 6.94
C SER A 238 -2.97 7.61 7.57
N THR A 239 -4.23 7.21 7.64
CA THR A 239 -5.31 7.99 8.24
C THR A 239 -6.16 7.09 9.12
N ASN A 240 -6.65 7.60 10.24
CA ASN A 240 -7.60 6.90 11.10
C ASN A 240 -9.02 7.28 10.69
N LEU A 241 -9.93 6.31 10.79
CA LEU A 241 -11.35 6.45 10.48
C LEU A 241 -12.17 5.82 11.62
N TRP A 242 -13.43 6.19 11.73
CA TRP A 242 -14.35 5.54 12.65
C TRP A 242 -15.11 4.42 11.94
N GLY A 243 -15.08 3.19 12.49
CA GLY A 243 -15.91 2.09 12.06
C GLY A 243 -15.79 1.68 10.60
N ALA A 244 -14.64 1.88 9.96
CA ALA A 244 -14.40 1.45 8.60
C ALA A 244 -14.29 -0.07 8.50
N THR A 245 -14.93 -0.67 7.50
CA THR A 245 -15.07 -2.12 7.33
C THR A 245 -14.59 -2.62 5.98
N GLY A 246 -14.67 -1.79 4.93
CA GLY A 246 -14.31 -2.18 3.57
C GLY A 246 -13.50 -1.12 2.83
N VAL A 247 -12.56 -1.56 1.98
CA VAL A 247 -11.74 -0.71 1.11
C VAL A 247 -11.68 -1.25 -0.31
N ALA A 248 -11.71 -0.36 -1.29
CA ALA A 248 -11.48 -0.66 -2.70
C ALA A 248 -10.66 0.45 -3.36
N ALA A 249 -10.09 0.17 -4.53
CA ALA A 249 -9.40 1.18 -5.33
C ALA A 249 -9.87 1.10 -6.78
N ASP A 250 -10.01 2.25 -7.45
CA ASP A 250 -10.29 2.30 -8.88
C ASP A 250 -8.98 2.24 -9.71
N PRO A 251 -9.05 2.02 -11.03
CA PRO A 251 -7.87 2.00 -11.89
C PRO A 251 -7.05 3.29 -11.89
N ALA A 252 -7.66 4.44 -11.55
CA ALA A 252 -6.97 5.71 -11.40
C ALA A 252 -6.25 5.83 -10.05
N GLY A 253 -6.41 4.84 -9.15
CA GLY A 253 -5.80 4.77 -7.84
C GLY A 253 -6.56 5.54 -6.76
N ASN A 254 -7.76 6.07 -7.04
CA ASN A 254 -8.60 6.65 -5.98
C ASN A 254 -9.04 5.56 -5.01
N LEU A 255 -9.11 5.91 -3.74
CA LEU A 255 -9.46 5.00 -2.66
C LEU A 255 -10.93 5.18 -2.28
N TYR A 256 -11.61 4.06 -2.05
CA TYR A 256 -12.99 4.04 -1.61
C TYR A 256 -13.08 3.28 -0.30
N VAL A 257 -13.69 3.89 0.69
CA VAL A 257 -13.84 3.32 2.04
C VAL A 257 -15.31 3.32 2.41
N THR A 258 -15.77 2.23 3.00
CA THR A 258 -17.09 2.13 3.62
C THR A 258 -16.97 1.67 5.06
N GLY A 259 -18.00 1.94 5.83
CA GLY A 259 -18.09 1.55 7.22
C GLY A 259 -19.35 2.09 7.85
N SER A 260 -19.31 2.29 9.17
CA SER A 260 -20.47 2.74 9.94
C SER A 260 -20.07 3.81 10.95
N ILE A 261 -20.91 4.81 11.12
CA ILE A 261 -20.65 5.94 12.00
C ILE A 261 -21.90 6.33 12.79
N SER A 262 -21.70 6.66 14.06
CA SER A 262 -22.76 7.09 14.99
C SER A 262 -22.71 8.60 15.32
N SER A 263 -21.79 9.33 14.68
CA SER A 263 -21.63 10.79 14.86
C SER A 263 -21.81 11.53 13.54
N ALA A 264 -22.14 12.81 13.62
CA ALA A 264 -22.30 13.69 12.47
C ALA A 264 -20.96 14.28 11.94
N ASP A 265 -19.82 13.72 12.39
CA ASP A 265 -18.50 14.34 12.21
C ASP A 265 -17.78 13.90 10.91
N LEU A 266 -18.46 13.18 10.00
CA LEU A 266 -17.89 12.92 8.68
C LEU A 266 -17.71 14.23 7.92
N PRO A 267 -16.53 14.51 7.37
CA PRO A 267 -16.33 15.64 6.48
C PRO A 267 -17.13 15.40 5.20
N VAL A 268 -18.27 16.05 5.11
CA VAL A 268 -19.18 15.90 3.97
C VAL A 268 -18.70 16.76 2.81
N ALA A 269 -18.41 16.12 1.68
CA ALA A 269 -18.07 16.77 0.43
C ALA A 269 -18.87 16.11 -0.70
N GLY A 270 -19.76 16.85 -1.36
CA GLY A 270 -20.40 16.43 -2.62
C GLY A 270 -21.26 15.16 -2.60
N GLY A 271 -21.64 14.62 -1.44
CA GLY A 271 -22.30 13.34 -1.29
C GLY A 271 -23.80 13.35 -1.59
N TYR A 272 -24.38 12.17 -1.80
CA TYR A 272 -25.83 11.95 -1.96
C TYR A 272 -26.62 12.33 -0.71
N GLN A 273 -26.17 11.86 0.46
CA GLN A 273 -26.76 12.18 1.77
C GLN A 273 -25.70 12.89 2.62
N THR A 274 -25.94 14.19 2.88
CA THR A 274 -24.98 15.06 3.55
C THR A 274 -25.14 15.14 5.06
N GLN A 275 -26.16 14.50 5.62
CA GLN A 275 -26.43 14.47 7.06
C GLN A 275 -26.74 13.07 7.51
N GLN A 276 -26.29 12.73 8.73
CA GLN A 276 -26.67 11.50 9.39
C GLN A 276 -28.21 11.51 9.63
N ALA A 277 -28.87 10.40 9.33
CA ALA A 277 -30.32 10.27 9.47
C ALA A 277 -30.71 9.28 10.58
N GLY A 278 -29.96 8.20 10.75
CA GLY A 278 -30.19 7.15 11.76
C GLY A 278 -29.39 7.35 13.05
N SER A 279 -29.48 6.39 13.96
CA SER A 279 -28.60 6.34 15.13
C SER A 279 -27.18 5.90 14.77
N VAL A 280 -27.07 5.04 13.76
CA VAL A 280 -25.82 4.66 13.07
C VAL A 280 -26.15 4.65 11.59
N ASP A 281 -25.37 5.30 10.78
CA ASP A 281 -25.47 5.25 9.31
C ASP A 281 -24.22 4.61 8.73
N ALA A 282 -24.38 3.85 7.65
CA ALA A 282 -23.25 3.50 6.78
C ALA A 282 -22.71 4.76 6.13
N PHE A 283 -21.45 4.77 5.74
CA PHE A 283 -20.83 5.84 4.97
C PHE A 283 -20.06 5.31 3.78
N VAL A 284 -19.87 6.15 2.79
CA VAL A 284 -18.96 5.93 1.68
C VAL A 284 -18.11 7.17 1.51
N MET A 285 -16.80 6.97 1.44
CA MET A 285 -15.83 8.02 1.22
C MET A 285 -14.95 7.66 0.04
N LYS A 286 -14.75 8.62 -0.86
CA LYS A 286 -13.75 8.55 -1.93
C LYS A 286 -12.63 9.52 -1.64
N LEU A 287 -11.41 9.01 -1.63
CA LEU A 287 -10.18 9.78 -1.48
C LEU A 287 -9.42 9.81 -2.81
N ASP A 288 -8.62 10.84 -3.00
CA ASP A 288 -7.67 10.90 -4.11
C ASP A 288 -6.63 9.76 -4.00
N PRO A 289 -5.86 9.47 -5.06
CA PRO A 289 -4.87 8.39 -5.03
C PRO A 289 -3.78 8.55 -3.97
N ALA A 290 -3.52 9.77 -3.50
CA ALA A 290 -2.60 10.04 -2.41
C ALA A 290 -3.27 9.89 -1.03
N GLY A 291 -4.61 9.74 -0.97
CA GLY A 291 -5.40 9.67 0.24
C GLY A 291 -5.40 10.95 1.08
N LYS A 292 -5.10 12.09 0.44
CA LYS A 292 -4.95 13.39 1.10
C LYS A 292 -6.14 14.31 0.92
N MET A 293 -6.99 14.02 -0.05
CA MET A 293 -8.15 14.82 -0.37
C MET A 293 -9.39 13.95 -0.41
N VAL A 294 -10.44 14.36 0.30
CA VAL A 294 -11.76 13.78 0.19
C VAL A 294 -12.41 14.28 -1.09
N LEU A 295 -12.63 13.39 -2.05
CA LEU A 295 -13.29 13.71 -3.30
C LEU A 295 -14.82 13.76 -3.14
N TYR A 296 -15.36 12.84 -2.36
CA TYR A 296 -16.71 12.90 -1.84
C TYR A 296 -16.87 12.04 -0.58
N THR A 297 -17.87 12.39 0.23
CA THR A 297 -18.32 11.57 1.35
C THR A 297 -19.83 11.63 1.43
N THR A 298 -20.49 10.51 1.63
CA THR A 298 -21.93 10.40 1.81
C THR A 298 -22.29 9.47 2.95
N TYR A 299 -23.30 9.83 3.71
CA TYR A 299 -24.00 8.88 4.56
C TYR A 299 -24.92 8.00 3.71
N LEU A 300 -25.23 6.81 4.20
CA LEU A 300 -26.25 5.91 3.69
C LEU A 300 -27.05 5.36 4.87
N GLY A 301 -28.21 5.93 5.09
CA GLY A 301 -29.10 5.56 6.19
C GLY A 301 -30.48 6.18 6.10
N ALA A 302 -31.28 5.96 7.11
CA ALA A 302 -32.63 6.54 7.22
C ALA A 302 -33.01 6.83 8.68
N ARG A 303 -34.04 7.66 8.85
CA ARG A 303 -34.55 8.01 10.20
C ARG A 303 -34.99 6.76 10.97
N ARG A 304 -34.56 6.68 12.23
CA ARG A 304 -34.89 5.56 13.14
C ARG A 304 -34.38 4.19 12.65
N THR A 305 -33.28 4.17 11.86
CA THR A 305 -32.60 2.93 11.47
C THR A 305 -31.20 2.91 12.05
N THR A 306 -30.66 1.69 12.14
CA THR A 306 -29.23 1.43 12.34
C THR A 306 -28.73 0.75 11.08
N THR A 307 -27.80 1.39 10.38
CA THR A 307 -27.29 0.93 9.08
C THR A 307 -25.79 0.72 9.17
N TYR A 308 -25.35 -0.50 8.88
CA TYR A 308 -23.95 -0.89 8.88
C TYR A 308 -23.47 -1.13 7.45
N GLY A 309 -22.44 -0.42 7.00
CA GLY A 309 -21.67 -0.75 5.79
C GLY A 309 -20.76 -1.92 6.10
N ILE A 310 -20.67 -2.90 5.18
CA ILE A 310 -19.84 -4.11 5.35
C ILE A 310 -18.81 -4.22 4.23
N GLY A 311 -19.25 -4.21 2.97
CA GLY A 311 -18.38 -4.41 1.82
C GLY A 311 -18.51 -3.29 0.79
N ILE A 312 -17.42 -3.04 0.08
CA ILE A 312 -17.34 -2.08 -1.01
C ILE A 312 -16.57 -2.66 -2.18
N ALA A 313 -17.07 -2.42 -3.39
CA ALA A 313 -16.35 -2.66 -4.63
C ALA A 313 -16.56 -1.47 -5.57
N VAL A 314 -15.70 -1.32 -6.57
CA VAL A 314 -15.76 -0.20 -7.52
C VAL A 314 -15.63 -0.72 -8.94
N ASP A 315 -16.41 -0.16 -9.88
CA ASP A 315 -16.25 -0.47 -11.30
C ASP A 315 -15.20 0.44 -11.98
N ALA A 316 -14.81 0.10 -13.20
CA ALA A 316 -13.82 0.86 -13.97
C ALA A 316 -14.24 2.32 -14.23
N ALA A 317 -15.52 2.64 -14.14
CA ALA A 317 -16.05 4.00 -14.27
C ALA A 317 -16.00 4.80 -12.96
N GLY A 318 -15.59 4.17 -11.85
CA GLY A 318 -15.51 4.79 -10.53
C GLY A 318 -16.84 4.82 -9.77
N SER A 319 -17.83 4.01 -10.16
CA SER A 319 -19.06 3.84 -9.36
C SER A 319 -18.80 2.93 -8.18
N ALA A 320 -19.18 3.35 -6.98
CA ALA A 320 -19.04 2.54 -5.78
C ALA A 320 -20.27 1.67 -5.54
N TYR A 321 -20.06 0.38 -5.29
CA TYR A 321 -21.07 -0.59 -4.89
C TYR A 321 -20.87 -0.91 -3.42
N VAL A 322 -21.86 -0.69 -2.61
CA VAL A 322 -21.80 -0.85 -1.15
C VAL A 322 -22.84 -1.81 -0.69
N THR A 323 -22.45 -2.72 0.19
CA THR A 323 -23.35 -3.67 0.84
C THR A 323 -23.27 -3.55 2.34
N GLY A 324 -24.33 -3.98 2.99
CA GLY A 324 -24.39 -3.98 4.45
C GLY A 324 -25.74 -4.43 4.97
N THR A 325 -26.04 -4.07 6.21
CA THR A 325 -27.31 -4.35 6.85
C THR A 325 -27.98 -3.06 7.32
N SER A 326 -29.31 -3.01 7.31
CA SER A 326 -30.07 -1.89 7.86
C SER A 326 -31.33 -2.41 8.56
N SER A 327 -31.51 -1.95 9.79
CA SER A 327 -32.74 -2.22 10.54
C SER A 327 -33.88 -1.32 10.03
N GLY A 328 -35.06 -1.86 9.92
CA GLY A 328 -36.25 -1.09 9.50
C GLY A 328 -36.41 -0.92 7.98
N THR A 329 -37.55 -0.38 7.59
CA THR A 329 -38.01 -0.33 6.18
C THR A 329 -37.73 0.96 5.47
N ALA A 330 -37.20 2.00 6.15
CA ALA A 330 -37.03 3.34 5.61
C ALA A 330 -35.70 3.55 4.87
N TYR A 331 -34.83 2.53 4.75
CA TYR A 331 -33.59 2.65 3.98
C TYR A 331 -33.88 3.03 2.52
N PRO A 332 -33.11 3.96 1.91
CA PRO A 332 -33.36 4.44 0.55
C PRO A 332 -33.34 3.29 -0.46
N VAL A 333 -34.44 3.16 -1.22
CA VAL A 333 -34.60 2.18 -2.30
C VAL A 333 -35.00 2.93 -3.57
N THR A 334 -34.41 2.61 -4.71
CA THR A 334 -34.75 3.26 -5.98
C THR A 334 -35.97 2.62 -6.64
N PRO A 335 -36.72 3.36 -7.48
CA PRO A 335 -37.82 2.78 -8.25
C PRO A 335 -37.35 1.58 -9.09
N GLY A 336 -38.11 0.49 -9.11
CA GLY A 336 -37.77 -0.72 -9.84
C GLY A 336 -36.72 -1.61 -9.19
N ALA A 337 -36.34 -1.35 -7.95
CA ALA A 337 -35.39 -2.17 -7.20
C ALA A 337 -35.82 -3.64 -7.14
N TYR A 338 -34.85 -4.56 -7.12
CA TYR A 338 -35.10 -6.00 -7.01
C TYR A 338 -35.95 -6.35 -5.79
N GLN A 339 -35.65 -5.76 -4.63
CA GLN A 339 -36.42 -5.89 -3.39
C GLN A 339 -36.52 -4.55 -2.67
N SER A 340 -37.69 -4.29 -2.04
CA SER A 340 -37.91 -3.09 -1.22
C SER A 340 -37.75 -3.37 0.27
N ALA A 341 -37.68 -4.65 0.68
CA ALA A 341 -37.56 -5.08 2.07
C ALA A 341 -36.49 -6.18 2.22
N GLY A 342 -35.92 -6.31 3.42
CA GLY A 342 -34.88 -7.28 3.75
C GLY A 342 -33.91 -6.71 4.77
N ALA A 343 -33.09 -7.54 5.39
CA ALA A 343 -32.08 -7.09 6.36
C ALA A 343 -30.84 -6.48 5.67
N GLY A 344 -30.45 -7.03 4.52
CA GLY A 344 -29.34 -6.54 3.71
C GLY A 344 -29.74 -5.37 2.82
N PHE A 345 -28.73 -4.64 2.34
CA PHE A 345 -28.87 -3.66 1.25
C PHE A 345 -27.73 -3.76 0.26
N ILE A 346 -28.00 -3.32 -0.96
CA ILE A 346 -27.04 -3.16 -2.06
C ILE A 346 -27.29 -1.79 -2.67
N THR A 347 -26.31 -0.90 -2.62
CA THR A 347 -26.42 0.45 -3.15
C THR A 347 -25.26 0.74 -4.10
N LYS A 348 -25.58 1.15 -5.33
CA LYS A 348 -24.61 1.68 -6.30
C LYS A 348 -24.70 3.19 -6.34
N LEU A 349 -23.59 3.86 -6.06
CA LEU A 349 -23.40 5.29 -6.22
C LEU A 349 -22.87 5.61 -7.61
N LYS A 350 -23.29 6.72 -8.19
CA LYS A 350 -22.65 7.28 -9.38
C LYS A 350 -21.19 7.68 -9.08
N PRO A 351 -20.30 7.79 -10.07
CA PRO A 351 -18.88 8.10 -9.88
C PRO A 351 -18.58 9.35 -9.06
N ALA A 352 -19.46 10.36 -9.13
CA ALA A 352 -19.37 11.60 -8.36
C ALA A 352 -19.87 11.47 -6.90
N GLY A 353 -20.43 10.32 -6.49
CA GLY A 353 -20.95 10.11 -5.13
C GLY A 353 -22.23 10.85 -4.75
N ASN A 354 -22.75 11.71 -5.63
CA ASN A 354 -23.84 12.67 -5.37
C ASN A 354 -25.23 12.13 -5.70
N ALA A 355 -25.35 10.92 -6.22
CA ALA A 355 -26.62 10.30 -6.56
C ALA A 355 -26.53 8.78 -6.52
N LEU A 356 -27.65 8.14 -6.23
CA LEU A 356 -27.83 6.70 -6.40
C LEU A 356 -27.94 6.36 -7.90
N ALA A 357 -27.18 5.37 -8.36
CA ALA A 357 -27.47 4.72 -9.62
C ALA A 357 -28.60 3.72 -9.46
N TYR A 358 -28.53 2.91 -8.38
CA TYR A 358 -29.63 2.12 -7.85
C TYR A 358 -29.40 1.82 -6.37
N SER A 359 -30.46 1.46 -5.68
CA SER A 359 -30.42 0.94 -4.32
C SER A 359 -31.54 -0.06 -4.12
N THR A 360 -31.25 -1.23 -3.59
CA THR A 360 -32.17 -2.33 -3.35
C THR A 360 -31.92 -2.97 -2.00
N ARG A 361 -32.96 -3.58 -1.44
CA ARG A 361 -32.80 -4.45 -0.27
C ARG A 361 -32.42 -5.87 -0.71
N PHE A 362 -31.99 -6.66 0.25
CA PHE A 362 -31.72 -8.08 0.09
C PHE A 362 -32.18 -8.83 1.33
N SER A 363 -32.69 -10.03 1.15
CA SER A 363 -33.34 -10.81 2.24
C SER A 363 -32.40 -11.13 3.41
N SER A 364 -31.07 -11.14 3.16
CA SER A 364 -30.07 -11.63 4.10
C SER A 364 -28.87 -10.69 4.23
N ALA A 365 -28.05 -10.89 5.26
CA ALA A 365 -26.76 -10.24 5.37
C ALA A 365 -25.81 -10.70 4.24
N ILE A 366 -24.98 -9.77 3.76
CA ILE A 366 -24.01 -9.99 2.69
C ILE A 366 -22.62 -9.87 3.30
N ALA A 367 -21.81 -10.93 3.17
CA ALA A 367 -20.45 -10.96 3.72
C ALA A 367 -19.42 -10.35 2.79
N ALA A 368 -19.55 -10.59 1.47
CA ALA A 368 -18.59 -10.09 0.48
C ALA A 368 -19.27 -9.79 -0.86
N ILE A 369 -18.65 -8.89 -1.63
CA ILE A 369 -19.09 -8.46 -2.95
C ILE A 369 -17.96 -8.44 -3.96
N ALA A 370 -18.28 -8.67 -5.24
CA ALA A 370 -17.38 -8.48 -6.37
C ALA A 370 -18.17 -7.99 -7.59
N VAL A 371 -17.58 -7.04 -8.35
CA VAL A 371 -18.21 -6.47 -9.55
C VAL A 371 -17.70 -7.16 -10.80
N HIS A 372 -18.60 -7.64 -11.65
CA HIS A 372 -18.28 -8.16 -12.98
C HIS A 372 -18.00 -7.00 -13.96
N ALA A 373 -17.26 -7.29 -15.02
CA ALA A 373 -16.93 -6.32 -16.07
C ALA A 373 -18.18 -5.72 -16.77
N ASP A 374 -19.30 -6.45 -16.78
CA ASP A 374 -20.60 -5.99 -17.31
C ASP A 374 -21.37 -5.08 -16.33
N GLY A 375 -20.83 -4.82 -15.16
CA GLY A 375 -21.45 -4.03 -14.09
C GLY A 375 -22.46 -4.80 -13.23
N SER A 376 -22.66 -6.11 -13.47
CA SER A 376 -23.43 -6.96 -12.56
C SER A 376 -22.63 -7.26 -11.30
N LEU A 377 -23.32 -7.60 -10.21
CA LEU A 377 -22.72 -7.73 -8.90
C LEU A 377 -22.87 -9.16 -8.37
N ALA A 378 -21.75 -9.83 -8.07
CA ALA A 378 -21.75 -11.07 -7.30
C ALA A 378 -21.73 -10.75 -5.80
N ILE A 379 -22.56 -11.41 -5.01
CA ILE A 379 -22.66 -11.29 -3.56
C ILE A 379 -22.65 -12.67 -2.93
N THR A 380 -22.04 -12.79 -1.77
CA THR A 380 -22.03 -14.03 -0.98
C THR A 380 -22.25 -13.77 0.50
N GLY A 381 -22.61 -14.79 1.22
CA GLY A 381 -22.75 -14.82 2.66
C GLY A 381 -23.25 -16.18 3.12
N THR A 382 -23.70 -16.25 4.37
CA THR A 382 -24.27 -17.46 4.98
C THR A 382 -25.66 -17.17 5.51
N ALA A 383 -26.66 -17.87 5.02
CA ALA A 383 -28.04 -17.57 5.35
C ALA A 383 -28.99 -18.76 5.10
N ALA A 384 -30.17 -18.73 5.75
CA ALA A 384 -31.23 -19.69 5.53
C ALA A 384 -32.33 -19.19 4.57
N GLY A 385 -32.46 -17.88 4.36
CA GLY A 385 -33.63 -17.24 3.73
C GLY A 385 -33.40 -16.64 2.35
N VAL A 386 -32.33 -17.05 1.64
CA VAL A 386 -32.11 -16.60 0.27
C VAL A 386 -33.02 -17.38 -0.67
N VAL A 387 -33.83 -16.67 -1.47
CA VAL A 387 -34.70 -17.29 -2.46
C VAL A 387 -33.83 -17.65 -3.69
N ALA A 388 -33.62 -18.94 -3.89
CA ALA A 388 -32.89 -19.45 -5.05
C ALA A 388 -33.72 -19.25 -6.32
N THR A 389 -33.03 -18.97 -7.42
CA THR A 389 -33.67 -18.81 -8.73
C THR A 389 -34.00 -20.17 -9.37
N PRO A 390 -34.99 -20.23 -10.27
CA PRO A 390 -35.28 -21.46 -11.03
C PRO A 390 -34.03 -22.00 -11.72
N GLY A 391 -33.77 -23.28 -11.60
CA GLY A 391 -32.58 -23.92 -12.18
C GLY A 391 -31.29 -23.74 -11.38
N ALA A 392 -31.35 -23.16 -10.16
CA ALA A 392 -30.21 -23.04 -9.27
C ALA A 392 -29.53 -24.41 -9.02
N PHE A 393 -28.20 -24.40 -8.89
CA PHE A 393 -27.42 -25.59 -8.55
C PHE A 393 -27.97 -26.27 -7.28
N GLN A 394 -28.29 -25.49 -6.25
CA GLN A 394 -28.86 -25.94 -4.99
C GLN A 394 -29.95 -24.96 -4.55
N ALA A 395 -31.19 -25.40 -4.63
CA ALA A 395 -32.38 -24.56 -4.41
C ALA A 395 -32.66 -24.28 -2.94
N THR A 396 -32.20 -25.14 -2.03
CA THR A 396 -32.42 -25.03 -0.58
C THR A 396 -31.09 -25.20 0.15
N GLY A 397 -30.87 -24.40 1.20
CA GLY A 397 -29.73 -24.56 2.09
C GLY A 397 -29.95 -25.75 3.01
N PRO A 398 -29.18 -26.85 2.89
CA PRO A 398 -29.24 -27.92 3.86
C PRO A 398 -28.72 -27.45 5.21
N GLY A 399 -29.18 -28.03 6.32
CA GLY A 399 -28.70 -27.68 7.66
C GLY A 399 -29.10 -26.29 8.20
N GLY A 400 -30.02 -25.58 7.52
CA GLY A 400 -30.52 -24.26 7.98
C GLY A 400 -29.78 -23.11 7.30
N ALA A 401 -28.77 -22.48 7.92
CA ALA A 401 -27.96 -21.44 7.29
C ALA A 401 -26.79 -22.06 6.52
N ALA A 402 -26.72 -21.80 5.21
CA ALA A 402 -25.68 -22.30 4.31
C ALA A 402 -25.05 -21.18 3.48
N PRO A 403 -23.84 -21.37 2.96
CA PRO A 403 -23.26 -20.48 1.97
C PRO A 403 -24.19 -20.27 0.79
N TYR A 404 -24.31 -19.04 0.34
CA TYR A 404 -25.01 -18.71 -0.90
C TYR A 404 -24.14 -17.86 -1.80
N ILE A 405 -24.41 -17.90 -3.10
CA ILE A 405 -23.90 -16.98 -4.10
C ILE A 405 -25.06 -16.47 -4.94
N ALA A 406 -25.12 -15.17 -5.16
CA ALA A 406 -26.15 -14.56 -5.99
C ALA A 406 -25.54 -13.50 -6.91
N ARG A 407 -26.12 -13.31 -8.10
CA ARG A 407 -25.72 -12.31 -9.08
C ARG A 407 -26.88 -11.37 -9.38
N LEU A 408 -26.69 -10.09 -9.05
CA LEU A 408 -27.65 -9.02 -9.32
C LEU A 408 -27.29 -8.37 -10.67
N ASN A 409 -28.30 -8.04 -11.49
CA ASN A 409 -28.08 -7.39 -12.77
C ASN A 409 -27.46 -5.97 -12.63
N PRO A 410 -26.88 -5.38 -13.70
CA PRO A 410 -26.20 -4.09 -13.63
C PRO A 410 -27.09 -2.91 -13.20
N THR A 411 -28.41 -3.03 -13.34
CA THR A 411 -29.39 -2.01 -12.99
C THR A 411 -30.01 -2.17 -11.60
N GLY A 412 -29.68 -3.24 -10.87
CA GLY A 412 -30.20 -3.49 -9.52
C GLY A 412 -31.68 -3.91 -9.45
N THR A 413 -32.27 -4.31 -10.59
CA THR A 413 -33.72 -4.54 -10.75
C THR A 413 -34.10 -6.02 -10.75
N ALA A 414 -33.14 -6.92 -11.00
CA ALA A 414 -33.41 -8.35 -11.07
C ALA A 414 -32.22 -9.18 -10.59
N MET A 415 -32.54 -10.29 -9.93
CA MET A 415 -31.58 -11.33 -9.60
C MET A 415 -31.37 -12.20 -10.84
N MET A 416 -30.14 -12.24 -11.37
CA MET A 416 -29.78 -13.09 -12.51
C MET A 416 -29.74 -14.57 -12.08
N TYR A 417 -29.15 -14.83 -10.93
CA TYR A 417 -29.25 -16.11 -10.23
C TYR A 417 -28.99 -15.95 -8.73
N ALA A 418 -29.50 -16.90 -7.96
CA ALA A 418 -29.14 -17.13 -6.57
C ALA A 418 -29.17 -18.65 -6.31
N THR A 419 -28.14 -19.17 -5.66
CA THR A 419 -27.99 -20.58 -5.34
C THR A 419 -27.29 -20.78 -4.01
N TYR A 420 -27.58 -21.85 -3.31
CA TYR A 420 -26.77 -22.29 -2.18
C TYR A 420 -25.61 -23.16 -2.62
N VAL A 421 -24.59 -23.28 -1.76
CA VAL A 421 -23.46 -24.19 -1.92
C VAL A 421 -23.04 -24.65 -0.53
N GLY A 422 -23.64 -25.67 0.01
CA GLY A 422 -23.37 -26.16 1.37
C GLY A 422 -23.86 -27.57 1.62
N GLY A 423 -23.38 -28.18 2.69
CA GLY A 423 -23.78 -29.47 3.20
C GLY A 423 -24.71 -29.40 4.41
N SER A 424 -24.85 -30.51 5.14
CA SER A 424 -25.83 -30.67 6.22
C SER A 424 -25.52 -29.94 7.51
N LEU A 425 -24.25 -29.50 7.71
CA LEU A 425 -23.84 -28.69 8.84
C LEU A 425 -23.72 -27.19 8.46
N ARG A 426 -23.38 -26.35 9.42
CA ARG A 426 -23.20 -24.93 9.20
C ARG A 426 -21.86 -24.66 8.51
N ASP A 427 -21.89 -24.60 7.19
CA ASP A 427 -20.79 -24.08 6.38
C ASP A 427 -20.89 -22.54 6.28
N GLU A 428 -19.78 -21.85 6.02
CA GLU A 428 -19.74 -20.37 6.00
C GLU A 428 -18.98 -19.88 4.76
N ALA A 429 -19.55 -18.92 4.00
CA ALA A 429 -18.84 -18.19 2.94
C ALA A 429 -18.37 -16.84 3.45
N HIS A 430 -17.09 -16.53 3.21
CA HIS A 430 -16.45 -15.29 3.68
C HIS A 430 -16.04 -14.37 2.54
N ALA A 431 -15.71 -14.90 1.38
CA ALA A 431 -15.17 -14.12 0.27
C ALA A 431 -15.76 -14.56 -1.08
N VAL A 432 -15.81 -13.60 -2.02
CA VAL A 432 -16.20 -13.81 -3.41
C VAL A 432 -15.26 -13.08 -4.36
N ALA A 433 -14.93 -13.73 -5.48
CA ALA A 433 -14.25 -13.14 -6.62
C ALA A 433 -14.96 -13.56 -7.91
N VAL A 434 -14.69 -12.83 -9.00
CA VAL A 434 -15.32 -13.10 -10.32
C VAL A 434 -14.26 -13.10 -11.41
N ASP A 435 -14.43 -13.97 -12.42
CA ASP A 435 -13.56 -13.97 -13.58
C ASP A 435 -14.21 -13.25 -14.79
N ALA A 436 -13.42 -13.02 -15.83
CA ALA A 436 -13.88 -12.34 -17.04
C ALA A 436 -14.96 -13.14 -17.81
N ALA A 437 -15.06 -14.45 -17.60
CA ALA A 437 -16.08 -15.30 -18.18
C ALA A 437 -17.42 -15.25 -17.43
N GLY A 438 -17.45 -14.52 -16.29
CA GLY A 438 -18.64 -14.36 -15.46
C GLY A 438 -18.86 -15.48 -14.44
N ASN A 439 -17.89 -16.38 -14.23
CA ASN A 439 -17.94 -17.33 -13.13
C ASN A 439 -17.69 -16.61 -11.80
N ALA A 440 -18.31 -17.13 -10.74
CA ALA A 440 -18.08 -16.64 -9.39
C ALA A 440 -17.33 -17.69 -8.56
N TYR A 441 -16.36 -17.24 -7.77
CA TYR A 441 -15.56 -18.06 -6.89
C TYR A 441 -15.89 -17.67 -5.45
N ILE A 442 -16.22 -18.65 -4.63
CA ILE A 442 -16.47 -18.44 -3.20
C ILE A 442 -15.50 -19.27 -2.37
N ALA A 443 -15.02 -18.66 -1.29
CA ALA A 443 -14.18 -19.33 -0.30
C ALA A 443 -14.73 -19.11 1.11
N GLY A 444 -14.47 -20.07 2.00
CA GLY A 444 -14.95 -20.02 3.36
C GLY A 444 -14.55 -21.26 4.16
N VAL A 445 -15.46 -21.73 5.01
CA VAL A 445 -15.27 -22.86 5.92
C VAL A 445 -16.35 -23.91 5.67
N ALA A 446 -15.93 -25.15 5.43
CA ALA A 446 -16.77 -26.33 5.36
C ALA A 446 -16.61 -27.16 6.65
N ARG A 447 -17.72 -27.42 7.32
CA ARG A 447 -17.81 -28.35 8.46
C ARG A 447 -18.59 -29.60 8.11
N SER A 448 -19.24 -29.57 6.96
CA SER A 448 -20.08 -30.66 6.45
C SER A 448 -19.22 -31.69 5.72
N SER A 449 -19.31 -32.95 6.08
CA SER A 449 -18.68 -34.04 5.34
C SER A 449 -19.35 -34.31 3.98
N ASP A 450 -20.57 -33.80 3.79
CA ASP A 450 -21.37 -33.85 2.57
C ASP A 450 -21.39 -32.52 1.80
N PHE A 451 -20.41 -31.63 2.05
CA PHE A 451 -20.25 -30.40 1.26
C PHE A 451 -20.12 -30.74 -0.23
N PRO A 452 -20.86 -30.06 -1.14
CA PRO A 452 -20.92 -30.46 -2.54
C PRO A 452 -19.57 -30.24 -3.22
N THR A 453 -18.90 -31.32 -3.63
CA THR A 453 -17.66 -31.31 -4.38
C THR A 453 -17.88 -31.64 -5.87
N ARG A 454 -17.08 -31.04 -6.74
CA ARG A 454 -17.04 -31.35 -8.18
C ARG A 454 -15.61 -31.19 -8.70
N ALA A 455 -15.11 -32.18 -9.43
CA ALA A 455 -13.74 -32.22 -9.91
C ALA A 455 -12.74 -31.74 -8.80
N PRO A 456 -12.79 -32.28 -7.60
CA PRO A 456 -12.10 -31.72 -6.44
C PRO A 456 -10.62 -32.07 -6.43
N LEU A 457 -9.78 -31.18 -5.91
CA LEU A 457 -8.45 -31.50 -5.44
C LEU A 457 -8.52 -32.47 -4.25
N ARG A 458 -9.49 -32.20 -3.33
CA ARG A 458 -9.78 -33.01 -2.14
C ARG A 458 -11.30 -33.22 -2.04
N ALA A 459 -11.74 -34.47 -2.08
CA ALA A 459 -13.15 -34.81 -2.12
C ALA A 459 -13.81 -34.96 -0.75
N ALA A 460 -13.03 -35.07 0.33
CA ALA A 460 -13.52 -35.32 1.67
C ALA A 460 -12.96 -34.34 2.69
N LEU A 461 -13.77 -33.99 3.69
CA LEU A 461 -13.36 -33.27 4.89
C LEU A 461 -12.30 -34.10 5.64
N SER A 462 -11.25 -33.45 6.12
CA SER A 462 -10.15 -34.11 6.78
C SER A 462 -9.99 -33.77 8.26
N GLY A 463 -10.33 -32.56 8.66
CA GLY A 463 -10.30 -32.11 10.05
C GLY A 463 -11.68 -31.96 10.66
N GLY A 464 -11.80 -31.16 11.71
CA GLY A 464 -13.08 -30.71 12.25
C GLY A 464 -13.76 -29.67 11.35
N SER A 465 -12.94 -28.90 10.64
CA SER A 465 -13.36 -27.93 9.61
C SER A 465 -12.21 -27.75 8.59
N ASP A 466 -12.54 -27.75 7.30
CA ASP A 466 -11.62 -27.40 6.22
C ASP A 466 -12.01 -26.06 5.58
N ALA A 467 -11.04 -25.31 5.03
CA ALA A 467 -11.36 -24.28 4.07
C ALA A 467 -11.97 -24.92 2.81
N PHE A 468 -12.72 -24.15 2.03
CA PHE A 468 -13.22 -24.60 0.72
C PHE A 468 -13.03 -23.56 -0.34
N LEU A 469 -13.00 -24.02 -1.60
CA LEU A 469 -13.09 -23.20 -2.80
C LEU A 469 -14.13 -23.80 -3.73
N ALA A 470 -15.13 -22.99 -4.15
CA ALA A 470 -16.11 -23.41 -5.14
C ALA A 470 -16.23 -22.37 -6.26
N LYS A 471 -16.20 -22.83 -7.51
CA LYS A 471 -16.43 -22.04 -8.73
C LYS A 471 -17.81 -22.37 -9.28
N VAL A 472 -18.69 -21.36 -9.35
CA VAL A 472 -20.03 -21.45 -9.87
C VAL A 472 -20.08 -20.84 -11.28
N ASN A 473 -20.78 -21.48 -12.20
CA ASN A 473 -20.93 -21.03 -13.58
C ASN A 473 -21.70 -19.69 -13.66
N PRO A 474 -21.63 -18.95 -14.79
CA PRO A 474 -22.24 -17.61 -14.93
C PRO A 474 -23.77 -17.57 -14.76
N THR A 475 -24.43 -18.72 -14.82
CA THR A 475 -25.90 -18.86 -14.68
C THR A 475 -26.34 -19.37 -13.32
N GLY A 476 -25.41 -19.74 -12.42
CA GLY A 476 -25.72 -20.26 -11.09
C GLY A 476 -26.32 -21.69 -11.07
N THR A 477 -26.26 -22.39 -12.21
CA THR A 477 -26.93 -23.69 -12.40
C THR A 477 -26.04 -24.89 -12.12
N ALA A 478 -24.73 -24.68 -12.04
CA ALA A 478 -23.77 -25.75 -11.82
C ALA A 478 -22.49 -25.26 -11.14
N LEU A 479 -21.85 -26.11 -10.37
CA LEU A 479 -20.46 -25.99 -9.99
C LEU A 479 -19.57 -26.30 -11.20
N VAL A 480 -18.61 -25.45 -11.49
CA VAL A 480 -17.53 -25.76 -12.43
C VAL A 480 -16.53 -26.68 -11.76
N TYR A 481 -16.10 -26.31 -10.55
CA TYR A 481 -15.39 -27.18 -9.60
C TYR A 481 -15.70 -26.76 -8.16
N SER A 482 -15.47 -27.67 -7.22
CA SER A 482 -15.59 -27.38 -5.78
C SER A 482 -14.78 -28.39 -5.00
N THR A 483 -14.01 -27.93 -4.00
CA THR A 483 -13.05 -28.76 -3.28
C THR A 483 -12.93 -28.29 -1.84
N TYR A 484 -12.68 -29.24 -0.93
CA TYR A 484 -12.09 -28.93 0.37
C TYR A 484 -10.63 -28.54 0.21
N LEU A 485 -10.11 -27.77 1.16
CA LEU A 485 -8.71 -27.35 1.26
C LEU A 485 -8.31 -27.37 2.74
N GLY A 486 -7.65 -28.42 3.18
CA GLY A 486 -7.24 -28.57 4.57
C GLY A 486 -6.30 -29.74 4.81
N GLY A 487 -5.86 -29.89 6.04
CA GLY A 487 -5.08 -31.00 6.56
C GLY A 487 -5.88 -31.81 7.59
N SER A 488 -5.22 -32.42 8.58
CA SER A 488 -5.85 -33.27 9.59
C SER A 488 -6.44 -32.51 10.78
N ALA A 489 -6.28 -31.19 10.85
CA ALA A 489 -6.80 -30.32 11.90
C ALA A 489 -7.80 -29.29 11.33
N ASP A 490 -7.88 -28.09 11.88
CA ASP A 490 -8.86 -27.07 11.47
C ASP A 490 -8.26 -26.03 10.51
N GLU A 491 -9.04 -25.69 9.49
CA GLU A 491 -8.77 -24.63 8.53
C GLU A 491 -9.93 -23.67 8.34
N ARG A 492 -9.61 -22.40 8.03
CA ARG A 492 -10.59 -21.40 7.60
C ARG A 492 -10.07 -20.58 6.43
N GLY A 493 -10.84 -20.50 5.35
CA GLY A 493 -10.61 -19.56 4.26
C GLY A 493 -11.29 -18.23 4.53
N PHE A 494 -10.57 -17.11 4.32
CA PHE A 494 -11.11 -15.75 4.52
C PHE A 494 -11.10 -14.91 3.26
N GLY A 495 -10.17 -15.15 2.34
CA GLY A 495 -10.01 -14.38 1.13
C GLY A 495 -9.90 -15.24 -0.10
N VAL A 496 -10.43 -14.76 -1.23
CA VAL A 496 -10.23 -15.33 -2.55
C VAL A 496 -9.99 -14.24 -3.57
N ALA A 497 -9.01 -14.43 -4.44
CA ALA A 497 -8.75 -13.60 -5.62
C ALA A 497 -8.57 -14.49 -6.83
N VAL A 498 -8.99 -14.01 -8.02
CA VAL A 498 -8.81 -14.71 -9.28
C VAL A 498 -8.06 -13.81 -10.25
N ASP A 499 -7.15 -14.39 -11.02
CA ASP A 499 -6.41 -13.67 -12.04
C ASP A 499 -7.05 -13.77 -13.43
N GLY A 500 -6.45 -13.10 -14.42
CA GLY A 500 -6.92 -13.12 -15.81
C GLY A 500 -6.85 -14.48 -16.49
N ALA A 501 -6.09 -15.45 -15.96
CA ALA A 501 -6.02 -16.83 -16.42
C ALA A 501 -7.08 -17.74 -15.76
N GLY A 502 -7.86 -17.22 -14.81
CA GLY A 502 -8.84 -17.97 -14.04
C GLY A 502 -8.23 -18.82 -12.92
N GLU A 503 -6.97 -18.56 -12.53
CA GLU A 503 -6.32 -19.19 -11.40
C GLU A 503 -6.75 -18.51 -10.09
N ALA A 504 -7.28 -19.30 -9.15
CA ALA A 504 -7.80 -18.79 -7.89
C ALA A 504 -6.76 -18.90 -6.78
N THR A 505 -6.59 -17.82 -6.01
CA THR A 505 -5.77 -17.81 -4.79
C THR A 505 -6.67 -17.72 -3.58
N VAL A 506 -6.56 -18.66 -2.65
CA VAL A 506 -7.28 -18.69 -1.36
C VAL A 506 -6.30 -18.45 -0.23
N VAL A 507 -6.70 -17.63 0.73
CA VAL A 507 -5.93 -17.36 1.95
C VAL A 507 -6.79 -17.56 3.19
N GLY A 508 -6.11 -17.87 4.29
CA GLY A 508 -6.75 -18.10 5.57
C GLY A 508 -5.75 -18.49 6.64
N TRP A 509 -6.18 -19.33 7.57
CA TRP A 509 -5.30 -19.93 8.57
C TRP A 509 -5.51 -21.45 8.66
N THR A 510 -4.46 -22.15 9.11
CA THR A 510 -4.46 -23.59 9.34
C THR A 510 -3.77 -23.92 10.65
N THR A 511 -4.26 -24.93 11.34
CA THR A 511 -3.60 -25.56 12.47
C THR A 511 -2.99 -26.92 12.11
N SER A 512 -3.11 -27.34 10.84
CA SER A 512 -2.64 -28.63 10.35
C SER A 512 -1.13 -28.61 10.04
N PHE A 513 -0.44 -29.60 10.55
CA PHE A 513 0.98 -29.86 10.20
C PHE A 513 1.13 -30.50 8.82
N ASP A 514 0.09 -31.09 8.29
CA ASP A 514 -0.01 -31.79 7.02
C ASP A 514 -0.86 -31.05 5.99
N PHE A 515 -1.04 -29.70 6.17
CA PHE A 515 -1.69 -28.87 5.17
C PHE A 515 -1.01 -29.03 3.80
N PRO A 516 -1.76 -29.12 2.68
CA PRO A 516 -1.17 -29.38 1.37
C PRO A 516 -0.29 -28.22 0.92
N VAL A 517 1.02 -28.45 0.86
CA VAL A 517 2.04 -27.52 0.36
C VAL A 517 2.74 -28.07 -0.87
N THR A 518 3.26 -27.21 -1.71
CA THR A 518 4.01 -27.62 -2.92
C THR A 518 5.52 -27.52 -2.71
N PRO A 519 6.32 -28.30 -3.43
CA PRO A 519 7.78 -28.20 -3.38
C PRO A 519 8.28 -26.83 -3.86
N GLY A 520 9.37 -26.34 -3.28
CA GLY A 520 10.06 -25.14 -3.73
C GLY A 520 9.46 -23.80 -3.25
N VAL A 521 8.43 -23.83 -2.41
CA VAL A 521 7.85 -22.63 -1.80
C VAL A 521 8.70 -22.08 -0.66
N PHE A 522 8.51 -20.79 -0.33
CA PHE A 522 9.32 -20.13 0.68
C PHE A 522 9.11 -20.67 2.11
N GLN A 523 7.94 -21.22 2.44
CA GLN A 523 7.66 -21.82 3.75
C GLN A 523 6.91 -23.17 3.60
N PRO A 524 7.63 -24.29 3.45
CA PRO A 524 7.01 -25.60 3.22
C PRO A 524 6.51 -26.31 4.48
N ARG A 525 6.68 -25.71 5.66
CA ARG A 525 6.27 -26.30 6.95
C ARG A 525 5.64 -25.24 7.83
N ILE A 526 4.68 -25.66 8.64
CA ILE A 526 4.11 -24.81 9.69
C ILE A 526 5.18 -24.43 10.70
N GLY A 527 5.14 -23.21 11.18
CA GLY A 527 6.14 -22.69 12.11
C GLY A 527 5.83 -22.94 13.58
N VAL A 528 4.58 -23.26 13.91
CA VAL A 528 4.13 -23.52 15.29
C VAL A 528 4.43 -24.95 15.70
N THR A 529 4.64 -25.18 17.00
CA THR A 529 4.97 -26.50 17.57
C THR A 529 3.89 -27.09 18.46
N SER A 530 2.89 -26.28 18.82
CA SER A 530 1.82 -26.69 19.73
C SER A 530 0.47 -26.75 18.99
N ALA A 531 -0.35 -27.73 19.36
CA ALA A 531 -1.72 -27.84 18.84
C ALA A 531 -2.55 -26.62 19.26
N GLY A 532 -3.40 -26.14 18.34
CA GLY A 532 -4.27 -24.96 18.57
C GLY A 532 -3.67 -23.61 18.19
N LEU A 533 -2.38 -23.56 17.82
CA LEU A 533 -1.75 -22.41 17.20
C LEU A 533 -1.85 -22.49 15.68
N SER A 534 -1.85 -21.36 14.99
CA SER A 534 -2.05 -21.33 13.54
C SER A 534 -0.99 -20.52 12.81
N ASN A 535 -0.69 -20.95 11.59
CA ASN A 535 -0.10 -20.05 10.60
C ASN A 535 -1.11 -19.70 9.51
N ALA A 536 -0.91 -18.56 8.86
CA ALA A 536 -1.60 -18.26 7.62
C ALA A 536 -1.20 -19.28 6.55
N PHE A 537 -2.13 -19.58 5.65
CA PHE A 537 -1.86 -20.30 4.41
C PHE A 537 -2.20 -19.45 3.20
N ILE A 538 -1.50 -19.68 2.11
CA ILE A 538 -1.76 -19.10 0.80
C ILE A 538 -1.69 -20.22 -0.22
N THR A 539 -2.79 -20.46 -0.92
CA THR A 539 -2.92 -21.55 -1.89
C THR A 539 -3.44 -21.03 -3.22
N ARG A 540 -2.68 -21.24 -4.28
CA ARG A 540 -3.08 -20.90 -5.65
C ARG A 540 -3.41 -22.16 -6.44
N PHE A 541 -4.63 -22.22 -6.91
CA PHE A 541 -5.15 -23.30 -7.76
C PHE A 541 -4.89 -23.00 -9.22
N ASP A 542 -4.79 -24.03 -10.04
CA ASP A 542 -4.90 -23.90 -11.48
C ASP A 542 -6.32 -23.50 -11.89
N ALA A 543 -6.52 -23.11 -13.14
CA ALA A 543 -7.82 -22.64 -13.61
C ALA A 543 -8.93 -23.72 -13.57
N SER A 544 -8.55 -25.00 -13.56
CA SER A 544 -9.47 -26.14 -13.45
C SER A 544 -9.87 -26.46 -12.01
N GLY A 545 -9.14 -25.94 -11.00
CA GLY A 545 -9.36 -26.24 -9.59
C GLY A 545 -8.94 -27.63 -9.15
N THR A 546 -8.27 -28.42 -10.02
CA THR A 546 -7.91 -29.83 -9.79
C THR A 546 -6.47 -30.00 -9.33
N ALA A 547 -5.64 -28.96 -9.46
CA ALA A 547 -4.25 -28.99 -9.09
C ALA A 547 -3.82 -27.68 -8.42
N LEU A 548 -2.79 -27.75 -7.59
CA LEU A 548 -2.15 -26.58 -7.01
C LEU A 548 -1.04 -26.06 -7.94
N ARG A 549 -1.07 -24.78 -8.25
CA ARG A 549 0.08 -24.09 -8.83
C ARG A 549 1.18 -23.97 -7.80
N TRP A 550 0.81 -23.53 -6.62
CA TRP A 550 1.64 -23.51 -5.44
C TRP A 550 0.78 -23.35 -4.18
N SER A 551 1.31 -23.80 -3.05
CA SER A 551 0.69 -23.65 -1.73
C SER A 551 1.77 -23.59 -0.67
N THR A 552 1.64 -22.65 0.28
CA THR A 552 2.65 -22.35 1.29
C THR A 552 2.01 -21.90 2.59
N TYR A 553 2.71 -22.12 3.70
CA TYR A 553 2.44 -21.40 4.94
C TYR A 553 3.00 -19.98 4.89
N LEU A 554 2.54 -19.12 5.79
CA LEU A 554 3.10 -17.80 6.08
C LEU A 554 2.93 -17.52 7.57
N GLY A 555 4.02 -17.58 8.35
CA GLY A 555 3.94 -17.34 9.79
C GLY A 555 5.25 -17.58 10.51
N GLY A 556 5.27 -17.27 11.79
CA GLY A 556 6.46 -17.38 12.62
C GLY A 556 6.91 -18.80 12.90
N GLY A 557 8.09 -18.93 13.48
CA GLY A 557 8.68 -20.20 13.90
C GLY A 557 9.48 -20.95 12.85
N TRP A 558 9.42 -20.61 11.56
CA TRP A 558 10.19 -21.29 10.51
C TRP A 558 11.53 -20.58 10.23
N CYS A 559 12.60 -21.39 10.13
CA CYS A 559 13.93 -20.91 9.75
C CYS A 559 14.37 -21.49 8.41
N ALA A 560 14.67 -20.61 7.44
CA ALA A 560 15.29 -21.00 6.18
C ALA A 560 16.79 -21.29 6.39
N GLY A 561 17.17 -22.55 6.55
CA GLY A 561 18.58 -22.98 6.66
C GLY A 561 18.73 -24.48 6.75
N SER A 562 19.82 -25.02 6.24
CA SER A 562 20.11 -26.44 6.06
C SER A 562 20.42 -27.20 7.35
N GLY A 563 19.69 -26.97 8.44
CA GLY A 563 19.89 -27.69 9.69
C GLY A 563 18.82 -27.41 10.72
N GLN A 564 17.95 -28.35 10.94
CA GLN A 564 16.82 -28.25 11.89
C GLN A 564 17.23 -28.01 13.36
N SER A 565 18.48 -28.12 13.71
CA SER A 565 18.97 -28.00 15.10
C SER A 565 19.33 -26.57 15.52
N SER A 566 19.47 -25.63 14.61
CA SER A 566 19.93 -24.28 14.95
C SER A 566 18.81 -23.30 15.37
N CYS A 567 17.55 -23.64 15.13
CA CYS A 567 16.41 -22.78 15.47
C CYS A 567 15.84 -23.06 16.88
N PHE A 568 16.18 -24.20 17.48
CA PHE A 568 15.65 -24.60 18.79
C PHE A 568 16.49 -24.18 19.99
N GLY A 569 17.58 -23.43 19.77
CA GLY A 569 18.66 -23.38 20.79
C GLY A 569 18.62 -22.23 21.79
N ILE A 570 17.89 -21.12 21.57
CA ILE A 570 18.05 -19.93 22.44
C ILE A 570 16.72 -19.28 22.86
N PHE A 571 15.63 -19.49 22.13
CA PHE A 571 14.29 -18.96 22.48
C PHE A 571 13.29 -20.10 22.31
N GLY A 572 12.40 -20.30 23.27
CA GLY A 572 11.36 -21.33 23.23
C GLY A 572 10.50 -21.34 21.95
N PRO A 573 9.60 -22.31 21.79
CA PRO A 573 8.70 -22.37 20.64
C PRO A 573 7.96 -21.04 20.47
N ASP A 574 7.84 -20.58 19.22
CA ASP A 574 7.06 -19.37 18.91
C ASP A 574 5.58 -19.71 18.98
N GLU A 575 4.90 -19.24 20.01
CA GLU A 575 3.49 -19.53 20.29
C GLU A 575 2.56 -18.48 19.61
N GLY A 576 2.72 -18.24 18.31
CA GLY A 576 1.96 -17.23 17.58
C GLY A 576 0.72 -17.77 16.84
N ILE A 577 -0.25 -16.89 16.65
CA ILE A 577 -1.40 -17.06 15.74
C ILE A 577 -1.23 -16.08 14.58
N ASP A 578 -1.04 -16.62 13.38
CA ASP A 578 -0.91 -15.81 12.17
C ASP A 578 -2.07 -16.12 11.22
N VAL A 579 -2.73 -15.09 10.75
CA VAL A 579 -3.97 -15.19 9.94
C VAL A 579 -3.88 -14.29 8.73
N ALA A 580 -4.09 -14.84 7.55
CA ALA A 580 -4.33 -14.06 6.33
C ALA A 580 -5.84 -13.80 6.17
N THR A 581 -6.23 -12.54 6.09
CA THR A 581 -7.64 -12.12 6.00
C THR A 581 -8.06 -11.72 4.60
N SER A 582 -7.12 -11.26 3.77
CA SER A 582 -7.42 -10.72 2.45
C SER A 582 -6.29 -10.98 1.46
N VAL A 583 -6.64 -11.14 0.19
CA VAL A 583 -5.71 -11.44 -0.91
C VAL A 583 -6.09 -10.67 -2.16
N ALA A 584 -5.09 -10.28 -2.94
CA ALA A 584 -5.24 -9.72 -4.27
C ALA A 584 -4.08 -10.19 -5.17
N ASN A 585 -4.32 -10.27 -6.49
CA ASN A 585 -3.30 -10.61 -7.47
C ASN A 585 -3.11 -9.44 -8.45
N ASP A 586 -1.88 -9.13 -8.84
CA ASP A 586 -1.62 -8.17 -9.91
C ASP A 586 -1.46 -8.87 -11.29
N ALA A 587 -1.48 -8.07 -12.35
CA ALA A 587 -1.32 -8.57 -13.73
C ALA A 587 0.07 -9.18 -14.00
N ALA A 588 1.08 -8.90 -13.19
CA ALA A 588 2.41 -9.47 -13.28
C ALA A 588 2.54 -10.83 -12.55
N GLY A 589 1.45 -11.31 -11.93
CA GLY A 589 1.37 -12.59 -11.25
C GLY A 589 1.85 -12.57 -9.80
N PHE A 590 2.12 -11.40 -9.20
CA PHE A 590 2.37 -11.30 -7.78
C PHE A 590 1.08 -11.45 -6.99
N THR A 591 1.20 -12.10 -5.84
CA THR A 591 0.11 -12.23 -4.87
C THR A 591 0.39 -11.34 -3.66
N TYR A 592 -0.58 -10.53 -3.29
CA TYR A 592 -0.55 -9.67 -2.12
C TYR A 592 -1.47 -10.25 -1.06
N VAL A 593 -0.97 -10.32 0.16
CA VAL A 593 -1.69 -10.91 1.30
C VAL A 593 -1.66 -9.92 2.45
N GLY A 594 -2.83 -9.65 3.01
CA GLY A 594 -3.00 -8.86 4.23
C GLY A 594 -3.56 -9.72 5.35
N GLY A 595 -3.18 -9.39 6.58
CA GLY A 595 -3.64 -10.11 7.74
C GLY A 595 -3.04 -9.59 9.04
N TYR A 596 -3.05 -10.42 10.08
CA TYR A 596 -2.40 -10.09 11.35
C TYR A 596 -1.55 -11.27 11.85
N ALA A 597 -0.48 -10.92 12.57
CA ALA A 597 0.44 -11.86 13.17
C ALA A 597 0.60 -11.58 14.67
N THR A 598 0.67 -12.64 15.46
CA THR A 598 1.07 -12.56 16.87
C THR A 598 2.45 -13.18 17.10
N SER A 599 2.97 -13.88 16.09
CA SER A 599 4.27 -14.53 16.16
C SER A 599 5.42 -13.51 16.19
N THR A 600 6.39 -13.72 17.07
CA THR A 600 7.55 -12.85 17.20
C THR A 600 8.56 -13.01 16.07
N ARG A 601 8.46 -14.11 15.31
CA ARG A 601 9.35 -14.51 14.21
C ARG A 601 8.64 -14.53 12.86
N PHE A 602 7.60 -13.73 12.69
CA PHE A 602 6.96 -13.60 11.39
C PHE A 602 8.00 -13.25 10.31
N PRO A 603 7.99 -13.91 9.14
CA PRO A 603 9.00 -13.72 8.10
C PRO A 603 8.93 -12.31 7.53
N LEU A 604 9.87 -11.47 7.89
CA LEU A 604 9.99 -10.07 7.45
C LEU A 604 11.08 -9.93 6.39
N VAL A 605 10.69 -9.35 5.25
CA VAL A 605 11.58 -9.00 4.13
C VAL A 605 11.34 -7.52 3.82
N ASP A 606 12.42 -6.72 3.68
CA ASP A 606 12.35 -5.27 3.48
C ASP A 606 11.52 -4.54 4.54
N ARG A 607 12.07 -4.47 5.75
CA ARG A 607 11.43 -3.86 6.91
C ARG A 607 11.22 -2.35 6.70
N LEU A 608 9.97 -1.94 6.54
CA LEU A 608 9.60 -0.51 6.54
C LEU A 608 9.63 0.09 7.96
N GLN A 609 9.43 -0.73 8.99
CA GLN A 609 9.52 -0.33 10.40
C GLN A 609 10.14 -1.46 11.22
N ASP A 610 11.10 -1.13 12.09
CA ASP A 610 11.63 -2.05 13.09
C ASP A 610 10.91 -1.79 14.42
N PHE A 611 9.94 -2.61 14.74
CA PHE A 611 9.33 -2.61 16.07
C PHE A 611 10.24 -3.39 17.00
N GLY A 612 11.06 -2.68 17.77
CA GLY A 612 12.11 -3.20 18.64
C GLY A 612 11.78 -4.53 19.34
N ALA A 613 12.77 -5.39 19.47
CA ALA A 613 12.67 -6.63 20.23
C ALA A 613 12.43 -6.31 21.73
N GLY A 614 11.31 -6.76 22.28
CA GLY A 614 11.03 -6.71 23.72
C GLY A 614 9.64 -6.17 24.05
N GLY A 615 8.71 -7.05 24.35
CA GLY A 615 7.36 -6.80 24.83
C GLY A 615 6.40 -7.88 24.35
N ASP A 616 5.38 -8.18 25.11
CA ASP A 616 4.30 -9.10 24.73
C ASP A 616 3.67 -8.62 23.41
N VAL A 617 3.90 -9.38 22.33
CA VAL A 617 3.32 -9.08 21.01
C VAL A 617 1.85 -9.45 21.08
N GLN A 618 0.96 -8.48 21.12
CA GLN A 618 -0.46 -8.75 20.96
C GLN A 618 -0.75 -9.05 19.49
N ARG A 619 -1.46 -8.33 18.73
CA ARG A 619 -1.68 -8.60 17.30
C ARG A 619 -1.12 -7.45 16.49
N ALA A 620 -0.38 -7.74 15.43
CA ALA A 620 0.14 -6.72 14.54
C ALA A 620 -0.28 -7.00 13.09
N PRO A 621 -0.79 -6.00 12.36
CA PRO A 621 -1.17 -6.16 10.97
C PRO A 621 0.06 -6.36 10.09
N PHE A 622 -0.04 -7.24 9.11
CA PHE A 622 0.99 -7.43 8.11
C PHE A 622 0.47 -7.27 6.68
N VAL A 623 1.37 -6.91 5.78
CA VAL A 623 1.19 -7.02 4.34
C VAL A 623 2.40 -7.73 3.76
N ALA A 624 2.16 -8.75 2.95
CA ALA A 624 3.18 -9.50 2.25
C ALA A 624 2.92 -9.52 0.74
N ARG A 625 3.97 -9.37 -0.05
CA ARG A 625 3.95 -9.55 -1.51
C ARG A 625 4.77 -10.78 -1.85
N ILE A 626 4.14 -11.70 -2.56
CA ILE A 626 4.68 -13.01 -2.90
C ILE A 626 4.97 -13.03 -4.39
N ARG A 627 6.15 -13.50 -4.78
CA ARG A 627 6.54 -13.66 -6.20
C ARG A 627 5.72 -14.75 -6.89
N PRO A 628 5.57 -14.66 -8.21
CA PRO A 628 5.05 -15.77 -9.00
C PRO A 628 5.77 -17.08 -8.64
N GLY A 629 5.00 -18.17 -8.46
CA GLY A 629 5.54 -19.49 -8.05
C GLY A 629 5.87 -19.61 -6.56
N ALA A 630 5.66 -18.60 -5.74
CA ALA A 630 5.81 -18.58 -4.28
C ALA A 630 7.17 -19.09 -3.74
N SER A 631 8.22 -19.04 -4.55
CA SER A 631 9.56 -19.44 -4.09
C SER A 631 10.16 -18.48 -3.06
N ARG A 632 9.67 -17.23 -3.01
CA ARG A 632 10.14 -16.16 -2.13
C ARG A 632 9.08 -15.08 -1.89
N LEU A 633 9.21 -14.39 -0.76
CA LEU A 633 8.56 -13.10 -0.53
C LEU A 633 9.31 -12.01 -1.33
N ALA A 634 8.55 -11.13 -2.00
CA ALA A 634 9.10 -9.92 -2.60
C ALA A 634 9.30 -8.85 -1.52
N TYR A 635 8.31 -8.69 -0.66
CA TYR A 635 8.44 -7.99 0.62
C TYR A 635 7.44 -8.55 1.65
N SER A 636 7.70 -8.28 2.92
CA SER A 636 6.78 -8.56 4.02
C SER A 636 7.02 -7.55 5.13
N VAL A 637 5.97 -6.83 5.50
CA VAL A 637 6.03 -5.78 6.51
C VAL A 637 4.98 -6.01 7.57
N VAL A 638 5.32 -5.73 8.80
CA VAL A 638 4.42 -5.66 9.95
C VAL A 638 4.32 -4.20 10.35
N LEU A 639 3.12 -3.70 10.59
CA LEU A 639 2.82 -2.29 10.82
C LEU A 639 2.04 -2.11 12.13
N GLY A 640 2.19 -0.94 12.78
CA GLY A 640 1.39 -0.57 13.94
C GLY A 640 2.06 -0.78 15.31
N PRO A 641 1.43 -0.35 16.40
CA PRO A 641 1.96 -0.47 17.74
C PRO A 641 1.92 -1.94 18.21
N ARG A 642 2.99 -2.41 18.86
CA ARG A 642 3.03 -3.77 19.44
C ARG A 642 2.20 -3.93 20.71
N THR A 643 1.76 -2.84 21.28
CA THR A 643 1.04 -2.80 22.57
C THR A 643 -0.47 -2.99 22.41
N ALA A 644 -1.00 -2.99 21.19
CA ALA A 644 -2.44 -3.09 20.93
C ALA A 644 -2.79 -4.26 20.03
N THR A 645 -4.00 -4.80 20.22
CA THR A 645 -4.58 -5.81 19.33
C THR A 645 -5.04 -5.15 18.03
N THR A 646 -4.16 -5.06 17.06
CA THR A 646 -4.41 -4.43 15.76
C THR A 646 -4.65 -5.49 14.69
N ASN A 647 -5.78 -5.41 14.00
CA ASN A 647 -6.14 -6.34 12.92
C ASN A 647 -6.11 -5.63 11.58
N LEU A 648 -5.66 -6.32 10.54
CA LEU A 648 -5.89 -5.92 9.15
C LEU A 648 -7.04 -6.75 8.60
N ASN A 649 -8.06 -6.07 8.08
CA ASN A 649 -9.29 -6.71 7.64
C ASN A 649 -9.28 -6.95 6.13
N GLN A 650 -8.83 -5.97 5.36
CA GLN A 650 -8.90 -6.00 3.90
C GLN A 650 -7.72 -5.28 3.25
N ILE A 651 -7.31 -5.78 2.08
CA ILE A 651 -6.41 -5.08 1.15
C ILE A 651 -7.09 -4.89 -0.20
N ALA A 652 -6.66 -3.86 -0.91
CA ALA A 652 -6.95 -3.64 -2.31
C ALA A 652 -5.66 -3.23 -3.04
N ILE A 653 -5.58 -3.50 -4.33
CA ILE A 653 -4.47 -3.05 -5.17
C ILE A 653 -4.98 -1.92 -6.06
N ASP A 654 -4.23 -0.82 -6.14
CA ASP A 654 -4.50 0.22 -7.12
C ASP A 654 -3.97 -0.17 -8.50
N GLY A 655 -4.38 0.57 -9.53
CA GLY A 655 -3.95 0.31 -10.92
C GLY A 655 -2.43 0.43 -11.16
N GLN A 656 -1.65 0.84 -10.16
CA GLN A 656 -0.19 1.02 -10.23
C GLN A 656 0.57 -0.01 -9.37
N GLY A 657 -0.14 -0.98 -8.76
CA GLY A 657 0.45 -2.01 -7.89
C GLY A 657 0.73 -1.51 -6.46
N GLY A 658 0.21 -0.36 -6.07
CA GLY A 658 0.19 0.09 -4.68
C GLY A 658 -0.83 -0.70 -3.87
N VAL A 659 -0.48 -1.07 -2.64
CA VAL A 659 -1.39 -1.80 -1.73
C VAL A 659 -2.06 -0.83 -0.79
N VAL A 660 -3.38 -0.82 -0.80
CA VAL A 660 -4.19 -0.13 0.20
C VAL A 660 -4.68 -1.16 1.20
N ALA A 661 -4.48 -0.88 2.47
CA ALA A 661 -4.86 -1.77 3.54
C ALA A 661 -5.75 -1.05 4.56
N LEU A 662 -6.78 -1.75 5.00
CA LEU A 662 -7.73 -1.31 6.01
C LEU A 662 -7.67 -2.25 7.20
N GLY A 663 -7.68 -1.67 8.40
CA GLY A 663 -7.70 -2.43 9.64
C GLY A 663 -8.28 -1.66 10.81
N ASN A 664 -8.30 -2.31 11.97
CA ASN A 664 -8.78 -1.74 13.24
C ASN A 664 -7.70 -1.84 14.31
N SER A 665 -7.56 -0.78 15.11
CA SER A 665 -6.64 -0.69 16.24
C SER A 665 -7.34 0.01 17.41
N PRO A 666 -7.32 -0.53 18.62
CA PRO A 666 -7.82 0.18 19.81
C PRO A 666 -6.95 1.39 20.16
N ASP A 667 -5.67 1.36 19.82
CA ASP A 667 -4.74 2.48 19.97
C ASP A 667 -4.58 3.24 18.66
N PRO A 668 -4.26 4.54 18.70
CA PRO A 668 -4.01 5.32 17.49
C PRO A 668 -2.93 4.67 16.63
N PHE A 669 -3.30 4.28 15.42
CA PHE A 669 -2.36 3.76 14.43
C PHE A 669 -1.43 4.91 13.99
N PRO A 670 -0.12 4.65 13.76
CA PRO A 670 0.82 5.69 13.34
C PRO A 670 0.33 6.39 12.07
N LEU A 671 0.04 7.68 12.18
CA LEU A 671 -0.48 8.49 11.08
C LEU A 671 0.66 9.04 10.23
N THR A 672 0.42 9.10 8.93
CA THR A 672 1.21 9.97 8.06
C THR A 672 0.76 11.41 8.22
N ALA A 673 1.70 12.33 8.05
CA ALA A 673 1.34 13.73 8.03
C ALA A 673 0.46 14.05 6.81
N GLY A 674 -0.57 14.89 7.04
CA GLY A 674 -1.62 15.15 6.04
C GLY A 674 -2.66 14.04 5.95
N ALA A 675 -2.73 13.15 6.95
CA ALA A 675 -3.87 12.28 7.14
C ALA A 675 -5.17 13.11 7.20
N VAL A 676 -6.19 12.67 6.49
CA VAL A 676 -7.48 13.38 6.42
C VAL A 676 -8.16 13.38 7.80
N PHE A 677 -7.86 12.35 8.62
CA PHE A 677 -8.40 12.18 9.97
C PHE A 677 -7.31 11.78 10.94
N GLY A 678 -7.36 12.31 12.16
CA GLY A 678 -6.38 12.08 13.22
C GLY A 678 -6.81 11.09 14.30
N GLU A 679 -8.11 10.87 14.48
CA GLU A 679 -8.68 10.05 15.54
C GLU A 679 -9.59 8.97 14.95
N GLY A 680 -9.68 7.80 15.61
CA GLY A 680 -10.55 6.69 15.21
C GLY A 680 -9.91 5.33 15.47
N GLN A 681 -10.76 4.31 15.58
CA GLN A 681 -10.33 2.92 15.83
C GLN A 681 -10.04 2.13 14.54
N SER A 682 -10.34 2.67 13.37
CA SER A 682 -9.99 2.06 12.09
C SER A 682 -8.89 2.88 11.42
N PHE A 683 -8.03 2.21 10.66
CA PHE A 683 -6.98 2.86 9.90
C PHE A 683 -7.01 2.42 8.43
N VAL A 684 -6.65 3.33 7.55
CA VAL A 684 -6.32 3.03 6.16
C VAL A 684 -4.89 3.47 5.92
N PHE A 685 -4.08 2.60 5.36
CA PHE A 685 -2.75 2.98 4.89
C PHE A 685 -2.53 2.50 3.45
N LYS A 686 -1.62 3.16 2.75
CA LYS A 686 -1.19 2.79 1.42
C LYS A 686 0.32 2.57 1.40
N LEU A 687 0.73 1.41 0.92
CA LEU A 687 2.12 1.11 0.59
C LEU A 687 2.33 1.39 -0.89
N ALA A 688 3.35 2.17 -1.21
CA ALA A 688 3.76 2.34 -2.61
C ALA A 688 4.18 0.99 -3.20
N PRO A 689 4.04 0.77 -4.52
CA PRO A 689 4.65 -0.36 -5.19
C PRO A 689 6.13 -0.40 -4.81
N GLY A 690 6.63 -1.58 -4.39
CA GLY A 690 8.02 -1.74 -3.98
C GLY A 690 8.95 -1.20 -5.07
N SER A 691 9.64 -0.09 -4.78
CA SER A 691 10.40 0.67 -5.77
C SER A 691 11.81 0.13 -6.02
N TYR A 692 12.12 -1.08 -5.51
CA TYR A 692 13.41 -1.71 -5.77
C TYR A 692 13.23 -2.94 -6.65
N PRO A 693 13.52 -2.82 -7.97
CA PRO A 693 13.44 -3.95 -8.89
C PRO A 693 14.49 -5.04 -8.56
N THR A 694 15.51 -4.70 -7.78
CA THR A 694 16.60 -5.60 -7.42
C THR A 694 16.84 -5.54 -5.90
N THR A 695 16.89 -6.71 -5.24
CA THR A 695 17.32 -6.86 -3.84
C THR A 695 18.65 -7.59 -3.77
N LEU A 696 19.45 -7.36 -2.73
CA LEU A 696 20.73 -8.03 -2.51
C LEU A 696 20.81 -8.55 -1.08
N ARG A 697 21.40 -9.73 -0.90
CA ARG A 697 21.69 -10.32 0.40
C ARG A 697 23.01 -11.07 0.38
N SER A 698 23.61 -11.21 1.55
CA SER A 698 24.84 -11.96 1.79
C SER A 698 24.55 -13.18 2.68
N SER A 699 25.31 -14.25 2.51
CA SER A 699 25.14 -15.51 3.27
C SER A 699 25.55 -15.42 4.74
N ALA A 700 26.33 -14.40 5.13
CA ALA A 700 26.75 -14.17 6.52
C ALA A 700 27.05 -12.68 6.76
N ASP A 701 26.65 -12.14 7.93
CA ASP A 701 27.04 -10.83 8.44
C ASP A 701 27.01 -10.84 9.99
N PRO A 702 28.13 -10.67 10.67
CA PRO A 702 29.49 -10.50 10.13
C PRO A 702 30.07 -11.79 9.55
N ALA A 703 30.93 -11.66 8.57
CA ALA A 703 31.69 -12.75 8.01
C ALA A 703 33.07 -12.87 8.68
N GLN A 704 33.66 -14.04 8.67
CA GLN A 704 35.03 -14.29 9.11
C GLN A 704 36.02 -13.84 8.03
N ARG A 705 37.24 -13.46 8.42
CA ARG A 705 38.33 -13.17 7.49
C ARG A 705 38.59 -14.35 6.56
N GLY A 706 38.60 -14.12 5.26
CA GLY A 706 38.82 -15.16 4.25
C GLY A 706 37.63 -16.08 4.00
N GLN A 707 36.51 -15.89 4.68
CA GLN A 707 35.28 -16.63 4.45
C GLN A 707 34.71 -16.28 3.06
N MET A 708 34.38 -17.32 2.29
CA MET A 708 33.65 -17.16 1.05
C MET A 708 32.19 -16.83 1.33
N LEU A 709 31.72 -15.73 0.80
CA LEU A 709 30.34 -15.24 0.89
C LEU A 709 29.62 -15.55 -0.41
N LEU A 710 28.39 -16.04 -0.29
CA LEU A 710 27.46 -16.11 -1.40
C LEU A 710 26.58 -14.86 -1.38
N LEU A 711 26.76 -13.98 -2.37
CA LEU A 711 25.88 -12.85 -2.65
C LEU A 711 24.76 -13.32 -3.55
N VAL A 712 23.51 -13.07 -3.18
CA VAL A 712 22.33 -13.41 -3.97
C VAL A 712 21.55 -12.14 -4.24
N ALA A 713 21.34 -11.83 -5.51
CA ALA A 713 20.54 -10.70 -5.94
C ALA A 713 19.28 -11.17 -6.68
N ASP A 714 18.14 -10.60 -6.32
CA ASP A 714 16.85 -10.92 -6.88
C ASP A 714 16.26 -9.68 -7.57
N SER A 715 15.70 -9.85 -8.77
CA SER A 715 15.05 -8.79 -9.54
C SER A 715 13.56 -9.03 -9.67
N ASP A 716 12.76 -7.99 -9.53
CA ASP A 716 11.32 -8.03 -9.74
C ASP A 716 10.93 -7.91 -11.22
N SER A 717 11.89 -7.61 -12.10
CA SER A 717 11.60 -7.40 -13.53
C SER A 717 11.11 -8.65 -14.27
N GLY A 718 11.34 -9.85 -13.70
CA GLY A 718 11.04 -11.13 -14.39
C GLY A 718 11.83 -11.34 -15.68
N ALA A 719 12.63 -10.37 -16.09
CA ALA A 719 13.39 -10.41 -17.32
C ALA A 719 14.64 -11.29 -17.17
N ASN A 720 14.95 -12.05 -18.21
CA ASN A 720 16.26 -12.68 -18.35
C ASN A 720 17.32 -11.59 -18.54
N GLY A 721 18.52 -11.80 -18.04
CA GLY A 721 19.61 -10.83 -18.13
C GLY A 721 20.79 -11.22 -17.26
N SER A 722 21.53 -10.25 -16.81
CA SER A 722 22.63 -10.44 -15.89
C SER A 722 22.56 -9.48 -14.70
N MET A 723 23.09 -9.91 -13.57
CA MET A 723 23.18 -9.13 -12.35
C MET A 723 24.66 -8.77 -12.12
N THR A 724 24.97 -7.48 -12.04
CA THR A 724 26.33 -6.99 -11.73
C THR A 724 26.40 -6.66 -10.25
N PHE A 725 27.29 -7.32 -9.52
CA PHE A 725 27.56 -7.12 -8.10
C PHE A 725 28.72 -6.15 -7.91
N ARG A 726 28.60 -5.23 -6.95
CA ARG A 726 29.59 -4.19 -6.69
C ARG A 726 29.85 -4.04 -5.20
N ASP A 727 31.07 -3.62 -4.85
CA ASP A 727 31.46 -3.09 -3.55
C ASP A 727 31.83 -1.61 -3.72
N GLY A 728 30.97 -0.72 -3.22
CA GLY A 728 31.08 0.69 -3.56
C GLY A 728 31.06 0.91 -5.08
N GLY A 729 32.16 1.43 -5.63
CA GLY A 729 32.34 1.63 -7.08
C GLY A 729 32.94 0.41 -7.81
N ALA A 730 33.56 -0.53 -7.11
CA ALA A 730 34.28 -1.67 -7.69
C ALA A 730 33.32 -2.79 -8.11
N VAL A 731 33.49 -3.35 -9.30
CA VAL A 731 32.73 -4.53 -9.75
C VAL A 731 33.35 -5.78 -9.13
N LEU A 732 32.54 -6.54 -8.37
CA LEU A 732 32.93 -7.84 -7.82
C LEU A 732 32.75 -8.96 -8.83
N GLY A 733 31.76 -8.85 -9.70
CA GLY A 733 31.45 -9.82 -10.74
C GLY A 733 30.05 -9.63 -11.33
N THR A 734 29.77 -10.43 -12.37
CA THR A 734 28.47 -10.47 -13.04
C THR A 734 28.01 -11.92 -13.14
N ALA A 735 26.75 -12.20 -12.84
CA ALA A 735 26.14 -13.51 -12.93
C ALA A 735 24.84 -13.49 -13.75
N PRO A 736 24.50 -14.54 -14.52
CA PRO A 736 23.26 -14.60 -15.26
C PRO A 736 22.07 -14.70 -14.31
N VAL A 737 20.97 -14.06 -14.69
CA VAL A 737 19.70 -14.14 -13.96
C VAL A 737 18.94 -15.39 -14.41
N GLN A 738 18.60 -16.24 -13.46
CA GLN A 738 17.76 -17.43 -13.66
C GLN A 738 16.56 -17.35 -12.70
N ASN A 739 15.36 -17.43 -13.23
CA ASN A 739 14.12 -17.30 -12.44
C ASN A 739 14.07 -16.04 -11.56
N GLY A 740 14.55 -14.91 -12.10
CA GLY A 740 14.61 -13.63 -11.40
C GLY A 740 15.72 -13.49 -10.35
N SER A 741 16.63 -14.46 -10.24
CA SER A 741 17.72 -14.46 -9.26
C SER A 741 19.07 -14.71 -9.91
N ALA A 742 20.12 -14.08 -9.35
CA ALA A 742 21.52 -14.37 -9.69
C ALA A 742 22.34 -14.46 -8.40
N SER A 743 23.40 -15.28 -8.43
CA SER A 743 24.29 -15.44 -7.29
C SER A 743 25.75 -15.32 -7.70
N LEU A 744 26.57 -14.77 -6.79
CA LEU A 744 27.99 -14.59 -6.95
C LEU A 744 28.71 -14.95 -5.66
N SER A 745 29.71 -15.86 -5.75
CA SER A 745 30.60 -16.16 -4.63
C SER A 745 31.77 -15.21 -4.60
N VAL A 746 32.02 -14.57 -3.45
CA VAL A 746 33.10 -13.60 -3.27
C VAL A 746 33.81 -13.80 -1.94
N THR A 747 35.06 -13.41 -1.87
CA THR A 747 35.82 -13.27 -0.62
C THR A 747 36.18 -11.79 -0.48
N LEU A 748 35.78 -11.17 0.63
CA LEU A 748 36.02 -9.74 0.88
C LEU A 748 37.17 -9.57 1.88
N ALA A 749 37.85 -8.42 1.77
CA ALA A 749 38.89 -8.05 2.74
C ALA A 749 38.29 -7.74 4.11
N PRO A 750 39.05 -7.74 5.22
CA PRO A 750 38.54 -7.24 6.49
C PRO A 750 38.07 -5.77 6.40
N GLY A 751 36.89 -5.49 6.97
CA GLY A 751 36.32 -4.14 6.92
C GLY A 751 34.80 -4.13 6.77
N VAL A 752 34.28 -2.95 6.43
CA VAL A 752 32.86 -2.76 6.10
C VAL A 752 32.74 -2.49 4.60
N HIS A 753 32.03 -3.35 3.91
CA HIS A 753 31.81 -3.30 2.46
C HIS A 753 30.38 -2.82 2.16
N ARG A 754 30.26 -1.94 1.16
CA ARG A 754 28.96 -1.44 0.69
C ARG A 754 28.58 -2.18 -0.61
N LEU A 755 27.89 -3.29 -0.45
CA LEU A 755 27.51 -4.16 -1.56
C LEU A 755 26.22 -3.69 -2.23
N THR A 756 26.21 -3.69 -3.56
CA THR A 756 25.01 -3.46 -4.39
C THR A 756 24.98 -4.44 -5.55
N ALA A 757 23.77 -4.69 -6.07
CA ALA A 757 23.58 -5.46 -7.30
C ALA A 757 22.71 -4.66 -8.28
N THR A 758 23.02 -4.74 -9.57
CA THR A 758 22.29 -4.03 -10.63
C THR A 758 21.90 -5.01 -11.72
N HIS A 759 20.61 -5.08 -12.04
CA HIS A 759 20.11 -5.91 -13.13
C HIS A 759 20.30 -5.20 -14.47
N SER A 760 20.69 -5.95 -15.50
CA SER A 760 20.98 -5.36 -16.84
C SER A 760 19.75 -4.79 -17.55
N ALA A 761 18.53 -5.26 -17.21
CA ALA A 761 17.31 -4.82 -17.88
C ALA A 761 16.78 -3.47 -17.34
N ASP A 762 16.99 -3.18 -16.06
CA ASP A 762 16.46 -1.97 -15.40
C ASP A 762 17.53 -0.96 -15.00
N GLY A 763 18.79 -1.38 -14.98
CA GLY A 763 19.94 -0.53 -14.70
C GLY A 763 19.97 0.08 -13.30
N LYS A 764 18.99 -0.23 -12.45
CA LYS A 764 18.88 0.32 -11.09
C LYS A 764 19.64 -0.56 -10.11
N PRO A 765 20.51 0.02 -9.26
CA PRO A 765 21.17 -0.74 -8.22
C PRO A 765 20.18 -1.12 -7.12
N SER A 766 20.41 -2.27 -6.49
CA SER A 766 19.74 -2.67 -5.25
C SER A 766 19.99 -1.64 -4.15
N PRO A 767 19.16 -1.63 -3.08
CA PRO A 767 19.57 -1.05 -1.82
C PRO A 767 20.92 -1.63 -1.38
N PRO A 768 21.81 -0.82 -0.79
CA PRO A 768 23.11 -1.31 -0.37
C PRO A 768 22.98 -2.25 0.83
N VAL A 769 23.69 -3.38 0.78
CA VAL A 769 23.94 -4.25 1.91
C VAL A 769 25.32 -3.90 2.49
N TYR A 770 25.36 -3.57 3.78
CA TYR A 770 26.61 -3.30 4.48
C TYR A 770 27.13 -4.60 5.12
N GLN A 771 28.11 -5.20 4.46
CA GLN A 771 28.74 -6.46 4.87
C GLN A 771 29.94 -6.16 5.77
N ARG A 772 29.94 -6.71 6.98
CA ARG A 772 31.11 -6.67 7.87
C ARG A 772 31.93 -7.92 7.74
N VAL A 773 33.24 -7.77 7.60
CA VAL A 773 34.23 -8.85 7.62
C VAL A 773 35.15 -8.62 8.81
N ALA A 774 35.26 -9.59 9.71
CA ALA A 774 36.08 -9.47 10.91
C ALA A 774 37.56 -9.23 10.56
N GLY A 775 38.20 -8.28 11.27
CA GLY A 775 39.64 -8.17 11.38
C GLY A 775 40.21 -9.32 12.25
N GLN A 776 41.52 -9.31 12.49
CA GLN A 776 42.12 -10.24 13.46
C GLN A 776 41.51 -10.13 14.83
#